data_61cae57d62527d5c78ecdf5eb194d7a6
#
_entry.id   61cae57d62527d5c78ecdf5eb194d7a6
#
_cell.length_a   1.000
_cell.length_b   1.000
_cell.length_c   1.000
_cell.angle_alpha   90.00
_cell.angle_beta   90.00
_cell.angle_gamma   90.00
#
_symmetry.space_group_name_H-M   'P 1'
#
loop_
_entity.id
_entity.type
_entity.pdbx_description
1 polymer ?
#
loop_
_entity_poly.entity_id
_entity_poly.type
_entity_poly.pdbx_seq_one_letter_code
_entity_poly.pdbx_strand_id
1 'polypeptide(L)'
;DSLRSVLRRSSEPTFLSDKLMAYLREATPIVVAKSNLRSRVHRRAVMDYIGIKRYDDAGNVIGEDRFVGLFTAEAYDKMVRDVPLLRRKVERVISRAGFVENSHNDKKFRQLIENYPRDELFQIEEDDLLRITMGVQHLMDRPRTRIFVRRDRFDRFMSILVFVPRDKYNTEVRAKIGDALAKAYSGRLSAYYPLFGDAPLARVHYIIGVNPYDHLEPNIEELEDDIAKITFTWDDALEALGEGQETLIAPFLGGFPAGYRENFGAAEALLDVANLAKVSGEDVRVRAYRQQDDDETSLRCKIYKADNPVALSRALPIFESMGLFVESETQYQIKTKEDDKILWVHDVYMRTQSGKALDFAKVENSFEESFGAVWGGLTENDGFNRLILKLGVSWRQASLMRALAKWRGQTGLDPSQAVQEQALSDYPQIAQLLINLFEARFNPENYSKKESEAKQKSINAEILEQLNQVPSLDADRVLRRICTLINNIVRTNYYQNGENGIKPYMSFKITTSQINEVPNPKPFREIWVWSPLVEGAHLRFGPVARGGLRWSDRRDDFRTEVLGLVKAQQVKNAVIVPVGSKGAFFPKQLPKNGNRDEVQTAGILAYKTFLYGLLDLTDNIGAKGEIIAPNSVIRYDNDDPYLVVAADKGTATFSDIANGVSAQYGHWLGDAFASGGSVGYDHKKMAITARGAWEAVKRHFREMGHDTQSQEFNVIGVGDMSGDVFGNGMLLSKKIRLVAAFDHRDIFIDPNPDAEISFKERQRMFNLPRSSWADYNKDLISKGGGIFSRSLKSIPLSAEMKSVIGIDANEATQTEIMHALLFNVVWRYWHLYQIKNRI
;
A
#
# COMPACT_ATOMS: atom_id res chain seq x y z
N ASP A 1 57.45 -43.76 7.46
CA ASP A 1 58.88 -44.19 7.26
C ASP A 1 59.17 -45.53 7.92
N SER A 2 58.61 -45.91 9.06
CA SER A 2 58.86 -47.20 9.75
C SER A 2 58.46 -48.40 8.88
N LEU A 3 57.38 -48.37 8.12
CA LEU A 3 56.92 -49.46 7.19
C LEU A 3 57.73 -49.49 5.89
N ARG A 4 58.36 -48.38 5.46
CA ARG A 4 59.34 -48.38 4.36
C ARG A 4 60.57 -49.15 4.69
N SER A 5 61.05 -49.12 5.93
CA SER A 5 62.21 -49.89 6.42
C SER A 5 61.89 -51.37 6.51
N VAL A 6 60.65 -51.76 6.85
CA VAL A 6 60.18 -53.18 6.95
C VAL A 6 60.03 -53.87 5.56
N LEU A 7 59.81 -53.07 4.49
CA LEU A 7 59.65 -53.62 3.09
C LEU A 7 60.95 -53.57 2.24
N ARG A 8 62.05 -52.92 2.72
CA ARG A 8 63.37 -53.04 2.09
C ARG A 8 64.03 -54.31 2.56
N ARG A 9 64.49 -55.07 1.62
CA ARG A 9 65.52 -56.14 1.89
C ARG A 9 66.82 -55.40 2.21
N SER A 10 67.01 -55.06 3.46
CA SER A 10 68.29 -54.57 3.93
C SER A 10 68.98 -55.70 4.69
N SER A 11 70.22 -55.86 4.42
CA SER A 11 71.08 -56.83 5.13
C SER A 11 71.53 -56.33 6.51
N GLU A 12 71.10 -55.14 6.91
CA GLU A 12 71.38 -54.56 8.21
C GLU A 12 70.18 -54.59 9.17
N PRO A 13 70.33 -54.96 10.40
CA PRO A 13 69.26 -55.00 11.40
C PRO A 13 68.74 -53.55 11.61
N THR A 14 67.46 -53.34 11.32
CA THR A 14 66.78 -52.07 11.58
C THR A 14 66.14 -52.14 12.97
N PHE A 15 66.39 -51.21 13.86
CA PHE A 15 65.69 -51.11 15.14
C PHE A 15 64.24 -50.72 14.86
N LEU A 16 63.35 -51.59 15.32
CA LEU A 16 61.88 -51.34 15.23
C LEU A 16 61.44 -50.60 16.49
N SER A 17 60.49 -49.70 16.36
CA SER A 17 59.89 -49.04 17.54
C SER A 17 59.19 -50.09 18.44
N ASP A 18 59.14 -49.79 19.75
CA ASP A 18 58.54 -50.66 20.76
C ASP A 18 57.07 -51.02 20.41
N LYS A 19 56.35 -50.10 19.87
CA LYS A 19 54.96 -50.31 19.37
C LYS A 19 54.87 -51.25 18.17
N LEU A 20 55.82 -51.17 17.25
CA LEU A 20 55.86 -52.08 16.13
C LEU A 20 56.33 -53.46 16.55
N MET A 21 57.20 -53.55 17.55
CA MET A 21 57.58 -54.83 18.21
C MET A 21 56.42 -55.47 18.96
N ALA A 22 55.68 -54.68 19.70
CA ALA A 22 54.46 -55.21 20.40
C ALA A 22 53.46 -55.76 19.41
N TYR A 23 53.21 -55.04 18.28
CA TYR A 23 52.33 -55.47 17.19
C TYR A 23 52.83 -56.81 16.56
N LEU A 24 54.11 -56.88 16.25
CA LEU A 24 54.71 -58.06 15.61
C LEU A 24 54.58 -59.34 16.56
N ARG A 25 54.60 -59.12 17.87
CA ARG A 25 54.43 -60.18 18.90
C ARG A 25 53.00 -60.44 19.31
N GLU A 26 52.04 -59.67 18.80
CA GLU A 26 50.63 -59.91 19.10
C GLU A 26 50.17 -61.28 18.61
N ALA A 27 49.43 -61.99 19.48
CA ALA A 27 48.97 -63.36 19.23
C ALA A 27 47.87 -63.45 18.19
N THR A 28 47.33 -62.36 17.65
CA THR A 28 46.27 -62.35 16.62
C THR A 28 46.79 -63.02 15.35
N PRO A 29 46.19 -64.11 14.87
CA PRO A 29 46.74 -64.89 13.75
C PRO A 29 46.80 -64.18 12.39
N ILE A 30 45.82 -63.31 12.15
CA ILE A 30 45.69 -62.55 10.89
C ILE A 30 45.40 -61.09 11.23
N VAL A 31 46.17 -60.18 10.59
CA VAL A 31 45.98 -58.74 10.71
C VAL A 31 45.69 -58.18 9.32
N VAL A 32 44.64 -57.38 9.24
CA VAL A 32 44.30 -56.65 8.00
C VAL A 32 44.42 -55.15 8.27
N ALA A 33 45.18 -54.45 7.45
CA ALA A 33 45.40 -52.99 7.58
C ALA A 33 45.66 -52.34 6.19
N LYS A 34 45.67 -51.03 6.12
CA LYS A 34 46.16 -50.30 4.94
C LYS A 34 47.69 -50.19 4.96
N SER A 35 48.33 -50.44 3.87
CA SER A 35 49.76 -50.20 3.73
C SER A 35 50.05 -48.70 3.50
N ASN A 36 51.32 -48.26 3.54
CA ASN A 36 51.74 -46.92 3.15
C ASN A 36 51.99 -46.78 1.65
N LEU A 37 51.79 -47.84 0.87
CA LEU A 37 52.04 -47.89 -0.57
C LEU A 37 50.73 -47.62 -1.32
N ARG A 38 50.81 -46.73 -2.34
CA ARG A 38 49.73 -46.59 -3.31
C ARG A 38 49.91 -47.44 -4.54
N SER A 39 48.90 -48.11 -4.93
CA SER A 39 48.91 -48.87 -6.21
C SER A 39 49.02 -47.87 -7.36
N ARG A 40 49.83 -48.22 -8.36
CA ARG A 40 49.99 -47.53 -9.65
C ARG A 40 49.35 -48.30 -10.81
N VAL A 41 48.81 -49.47 -10.53
CA VAL A 41 48.16 -50.38 -11.48
C VAL A 41 46.68 -50.52 -11.08
N HIS A 42 45.77 -50.61 -12.04
CA HIS A 42 44.33 -50.72 -11.94
C HIS A 42 43.66 -49.47 -11.37
N ARG A 43 43.78 -49.13 -10.06
CA ARG A 43 43.23 -47.96 -9.44
C ARG A 43 44.26 -47.28 -8.50
N ARG A 44 44.25 -45.98 -8.42
CA ARG A 44 45.13 -45.23 -7.50
C ARG A 44 44.56 -45.24 -6.08
N ALA A 45 44.67 -46.34 -5.41
CA ALA A 45 44.24 -46.53 -4.05
C ALA A 45 45.40 -46.92 -3.14
N VAL A 46 45.27 -46.68 -1.83
CA VAL A 46 46.20 -47.24 -0.83
C VAL A 46 46.03 -48.74 -0.79
N MET A 47 47.13 -49.47 -0.96
CA MET A 47 47.07 -50.95 -0.96
C MET A 47 46.73 -51.54 0.41
N ASP A 48 46.07 -52.68 0.40
CA ASP A 48 45.74 -53.41 1.57
C ASP A 48 46.94 -54.26 2.00
N TYR A 49 47.06 -54.45 3.28
CA TYR A 49 48.09 -55.25 3.92
C TYR A 49 47.45 -56.41 4.71
N ILE A 50 47.85 -57.62 4.48
CA ILE A 50 47.45 -58.80 5.25
C ILE A 50 48.70 -59.46 5.79
N GLY A 51 48.76 -59.50 7.15
CA GLY A 51 49.85 -60.20 7.87
C GLY A 51 49.32 -61.46 8.47
N ILE A 52 49.91 -62.60 8.15
CA ILE A 52 49.59 -63.89 8.72
C ILE A 52 50.75 -64.31 9.66
N LYS A 53 50.47 -64.50 10.95
CA LYS A 53 51.49 -64.81 11.97
C LYS A 53 51.95 -66.26 11.84
N ARG A 54 53.24 -66.44 12.05
CA ARG A 54 53.87 -67.79 12.16
C ARG A 54 54.20 -68.03 13.62
N TYR A 55 53.92 -69.24 14.09
CA TYR A 55 54.13 -69.62 15.47
C TYR A 55 55.12 -70.76 15.52
N ASP A 56 55.85 -70.85 16.67
CA ASP A 56 56.64 -72.03 17.06
C ASP A 56 55.71 -73.09 17.72
N ASP A 57 56.28 -74.24 18.05
CA ASP A 57 55.57 -75.37 18.71
C ASP A 57 55.05 -75.00 20.13
N ALA A 58 55.59 -73.97 20.75
CA ALA A 58 55.15 -73.33 21.97
C ALA A 58 54.08 -72.25 21.86
N GLY A 59 53.68 -71.93 20.64
CA GLY A 59 52.66 -70.92 20.41
C GLY A 59 53.19 -69.48 20.39
N ASN A 60 54.52 -69.21 20.39
CA ASN A 60 55.07 -67.89 20.30
C ASN A 60 55.18 -67.45 18.83
N VAL A 61 54.92 -66.16 18.58
CA VAL A 61 55.07 -65.52 17.21
C VAL A 61 56.53 -65.48 16.82
N ILE A 62 56.95 -66.23 15.77
CA ILE A 62 58.29 -66.29 15.24
C ILE A 62 58.47 -65.54 13.92
N GLY A 63 57.39 -65.08 13.26
CA GLY A 63 57.42 -64.39 11.99
C GLY A 63 56.03 -64.03 11.46
N GLU A 64 56.05 -63.42 10.31
CA GLU A 64 54.82 -63.01 9.62
C GLU A 64 54.98 -63.17 8.13
N ASP A 65 54.01 -63.82 7.47
CA ASP A 65 53.85 -63.81 6.02
C ASP A 65 53.02 -62.59 5.60
N ARG A 66 53.52 -61.80 4.66
CA ARG A 66 52.96 -60.50 4.28
C ARG A 66 52.44 -60.51 2.86
N PHE A 67 51.16 -60.10 2.76
CA PHE A 67 50.52 -59.91 1.44
C PHE A 67 50.15 -58.43 1.31
N VAL A 68 50.64 -57.80 0.23
CA VAL A 68 50.35 -56.39 -0.06
C VAL A 68 49.75 -56.28 -1.47
N GLY A 69 48.56 -55.77 -1.59
CA GLY A 69 47.87 -55.69 -2.84
C GLY A 69 46.56 -54.88 -2.72
N LEU A 70 45.69 -55.03 -3.66
CA LEU A 70 44.34 -54.51 -3.63
C LEU A 70 43.36 -55.68 -3.53
N PHE A 71 42.35 -55.53 -2.64
CA PHE A 71 41.25 -56.50 -2.68
C PHE A 71 40.56 -56.44 -4.05
N THR A 72 40.04 -57.57 -4.49
CA THR A 72 39.30 -57.72 -5.74
C THR A 72 37.92 -57.04 -5.64
N ALA A 73 37.27 -56.77 -6.76
CA ALA A 73 35.91 -56.26 -6.79
C ALA A 73 34.95 -57.15 -6.01
N GLU A 74 35.13 -58.47 -6.09
CA GLU A 74 34.30 -59.39 -5.31
C GLU A 74 34.31 -59.16 -3.81
N ALA A 75 35.43 -58.73 -3.22
CA ALA A 75 35.51 -58.46 -1.78
C ALA A 75 34.68 -57.23 -1.38
N TYR A 76 34.40 -56.34 -2.29
CA TYR A 76 33.57 -55.15 -2.09
C TYR A 76 32.10 -55.36 -2.45
N ASP A 77 31.82 -56.17 -3.48
CA ASP A 77 30.48 -56.38 -4.04
C ASP A 77 29.70 -57.52 -3.38
N LYS A 78 30.38 -58.54 -2.86
CA LYS A 78 29.76 -59.67 -2.15
C LYS A 78 29.13 -59.18 -0.85
N MET A 79 28.06 -59.84 -0.45
CA MET A 79 27.49 -59.61 0.91
C MET A 79 28.54 -59.88 1.98
N VAL A 80 28.49 -59.10 3.09
CA VAL A 80 29.48 -59.20 4.19
C VAL A 80 29.54 -60.63 4.74
N ARG A 81 28.42 -61.37 4.79
CA ARG A 81 28.31 -62.75 5.24
C ARG A 81 29.02 -63.75 4.31
N ASP A 82 29.30 -63.38 3.06
CA ASP A 82 29.92 -64.25 2.09
C ASP A 82 31.44 -64.01 2.03
N VAL A 83 31.94 -63.02 2.77
CA VAL A 83 33.39 -62.75 2.88
C VAL A 83 33.95 -63.47 4.13
N PRO A 84 34.90 -64.43 4.00
CA PRO A 84 35.32 -65.31 5.06
C PRO A 84 35.70 -64.67 6.40
N LEU A 85 36.52 -63.66 6.41
CA LEU A 85 36.95 -62.98 7.64
C LEU A 85 35.82 -62.11 8.22
N LEU A 86 35.11 -61.34 7.34
CA LEU A 86 34.05 -60.44 7.73
C LEU A 86 32.85 -61.19 8.29
N ARG A 87 32.48 -62.34 7.75
CA ARG A 87 31.37 -63.17 8.24
C ARG A 87 31.46 -63.45 9.73
N ARG A 88 32.58 -63.97 10.21
CA ARG A 88 32.74 -64.31 11.65
C ARG A 88 32.71 -63.05 12.53
N LYS A 89 33.37 -61.96 12.10
CA LYS A 89 33.36 -60.72 12.85
C LYS A 89 31.95 -60.16 12.97
N VAL A 90 31.22 -60.06 11.86
CA VAL A 90 29.87 -59.51 11.83
C VAL A 90 28.86 -60.36 12.58
N GLU A 91 28.93 -61.71 12.46
CA GLU A 91 28.07 -62.64 13.24
C GLU A 91 28.24 -62.45 14.76
N ARG A 92 29.48 -62.21 15.22
CA ARG A 92 29.77 -61.96 16.64
C ARG A 92 29.19 -60.58 17.07
N VAL A 93 29.35 -59.56 16.25
CA VAL A 93 28.83 -58.22 16.52
C VAL A 93 27.29 -58.23 16.56
N ILE A 94 26.64 -58.90 15.62
CA ILE A 94 25.17 -59.02 15.59
C ILE A 94 24.68 -59.77 16.84
N SER A 95 25.36 -60.92 17.20
CA SER A 95 25.00 -61.67 18.43
C SER A 95 25.13 -60.81 19.69
N ARG A 96 26.19 -59.99 19.78
CA ARG A 96 26.43 -59.06 20.90
C ARG A 96 25.45 -57.90 20.96
N ALA A 97 24.87 -57.50 19.84
CA ALA A 97 23.86 -56.43 19.77
C ALA A 97 22.55 -56.82 20.46
N GLY A 98 22.28 -58.14 20.62
CA GLY A 98 21.20 -58.62 21.44
C GLY A 98 19.79 -58.43 20.90
N PHE A 99 19.64 -58.16 19.62
CA PHE A 99 18.32 -58.03 19.02
C PHE A 99 17.65 -59.39 18.83
N VAL A 100 16.32 -59.41 18.93
CA VAL A 100 15.54 -60.60 18.60
C VAL A 100 15.70 -60.86 17.10
N GLU A 101 16.09 -62.06 16.75
CA GLU A 101 16.34 -62.51 15.39
C GLU A 101 15.13 -62.23 14.48
N ASN A 102 15.38 -61.73 13.28
CA ASN A 102 14.37 -61.29 12.30
C ASN A 102 13.44 -60.15 12.73
N SER A 103 13.66 -59.55 13.90
CA SER A 103 12.96 -58.34 14.31
C SER A 103 13.30 -57.17 13.36
N HIS A 104 12.49 -56.10 13.41
CA HIS A 104 12.75 -54.89 12.64
C HIS A 104 14.13 -54.29 12.98
N ASN A 105 14.49 -54.25 14.25
CA ASN A 105 15.80 -53.78 14.71
C ASN A 105 16.96 -54.61 14.26
N ASP A 106 16.82 -55.97 14.28
CA ASP A 106 17.83 -56.87 13.75
C ASP A 106 18.06 -56.64 12.24
N LYS A 107 16.98 -56.53 11.45
CA LYS A 107 17.07 -56.26 10.02
C LYS A 107 17.73 -54.91 9.71
N LYS A 108 17.34 -53.87 10.45
CA LYS A 108 17.99 -52.53 10.31
C LYS A 108 19.48 -52.61 10.66
N PHE A 109 19.84 -53.27 11.76
CA PHE A 109 21.21 -53.38 12.20
C PHE A 109 22.08 -54.15 11.19
N ARG A 110 21.58 -55.24 10.62
CA ARG A 110 22.25 -56.02 9.56
C ARG A 110 22.43 -55.12 8.29
N GLN A 111 21.43 -54.34 7.92
CA GLN A 111 21.52 -53.45 6.79
C GLN A 111 22.55 -52.32 6.98
N LEU A 112 22.65 -51.80 8.23
CA LEU A 112 23.67 -50.79 8.55
C LEU A 112 25.08 -51.36 8.43
N ILE A 113 25.30 -52.61 8.89
CA ILE A 113 26.60 -53.28 8.75
C ILE A 113 26.91 -53.61 7.27
N GLU A 114 25.92 -54.00 6.48
CA GLU A 114 26.09 -54.28 5.05
C GLU A 114 26.51 -53.02 4.28
N ASN A 115 25.95 -51.89 4.66
CA ASN A 115 26.28 -50.59 4.08
C ASN A 115 27.47 -49.88 4.75
N TYR A 116 28.12 -50.54 5.73
CA TYR A 116 29.30 -49.95 6.34
C TYR A 116 30.48 -49.88 5.32
N PRO A 117 31.35 -48.82 5.35
CA PRO A 117 32.47 -48.77 4.42
C PRO A 117 33.30 -50.03 4.46
N ARG A 118 33.41 -50.72 3.33
CA ARG A 118 34.00 -52.06 3.27
C ARG A 118 35.46 -52.07 3.75
N ASP A 119 36.23 -51.03 3.35
CA ASP A 119 37.60 -50.86 3.83
C ASP A 119 37.71 -50.74 5.34
N GLU A 120 36.72 -50.09 5.95
CA GLU A 120 36.65 -49.96 7.42
C GLU A 120 36.26 -51.28 8.09
N LEU A 121 35.29 -52.01 7.52
CA LEU A 121 34.89 -53.30 8.05
C LEU A 121 36.04 -54.28 8.21
N PHE A 122 37.03 -54.27 7.31
CA PHE A 122 38.21 -55.10 7.45
C PHE A 122 39.11 -54.71 8.61
N GLN A 123 39.18 -53.40 8.93
CA GLN A 123 40.16 -52.83 9.87
C GLN A 123 39.58 -52.61 11.28
N ILE A 124 38.29 -52.31 11.37
CA ILE A 124 37.63 -51.95 12.64
C ILE A 124 37.57 -53.12 13.62
N GLU A 125 37.80 -52.83 14.89
CA GLU A 125 37.61 -53.81 15.94
C GLU A 125 36.13 -54.07 16.22
N GLU A 126 35.80 -55.27 16.81
CA GLU A 126 34.41 -55.65 17.05
C GLU A 126 33.67 -54.69 17.98
N ASP A 127 34.36 -54.21 19.02
CA ASP A 127 33.78 -53.26 20.00
C ASP A 127 33.43 -51.94 19.39
N ASP A 128 34.30 -51.38 18.55
CA ASP A 128 34.06 -50.15 17.83
C ASP A 128 32.96 -50.32 16.77
N LEU A 129 32.94 -51.42 16.05
CA LEU A 129 31.88 -51.72 15.09
C LEU A 129 30.51 -51.79 15.77
N LEU A 130 30.42 -52.49 16.92
CA LEU A 130 29.20 -52.56 17.71
C LEU A 130 28.76 -51.16 18.18
N ARG A 131 29.69 -50.43 18.81
CA ARG A 131 29.45 -49.06 19.34
C ARG A 131 28.96 -48.12 18.25
N ILE A 132 29.65 -48.06 17.11
CA ILE A 132 29.32 -47.14 16.02
C ILE A 132 27.99 -47.56 15.37
N THR A 133 27.79 -48.84 15.05
CA THR A 133 26.55 -49.28 14.39
C THR A 133 25.33 -49.10 15.29
N MET A 134 25.43 -49.35 16.61
CA MET A 134 24.37 -49.04 17.57
C MET A 134 24.10 -47.53 17.61
N GLY A 135 25.13 -46.71 17.65
CA GLY A 135 24.98 -45.26 17.64
C GLY A 135 24.31 -44.75 16.35
N VAL A 136 24.66 -45.32 15.20
CA VAL A 136 24.01 -44.99 13.91
C VAL A 136 22.56 -45.45 13.88
N GLN A 137 22.22 -46.60 14.45
CA GLN A 137 20.83 -47.08 14.53
C GLN A 137 19.95 -46.11 15.34
N HIS A 138 20.42 -45.68 16.51
CA HIS A 138 19.72 -44.69 17.33
C HIS A 138 19.62 -43.33 16.62
N LEU A 139 20.65 -42.95 15.83
CA LEU A 139 20.63 -41.69 15.06
C LEU A 139 19.57 -41.69 13.96
N MET A 140 19.24 -42.84 13.35
CA MET A 140 18.18 -42.96 12.35
C MET A 140 16.78 -42.73 12.94
N ASP A 141 16.59 -42.97 14.24
CA ASP A 141 15.30 -42.69 14.90
C ASP A 141 15.14 -41.23 15.32
N ARG A 142 16.25 -40.48 15.47
CA ARG A 142 16.30 -39.02 15.74
C ARG A 142 17.39 -38.37 14.90
N PRO A 143 17.11 -38.02 13.66
CA PRO A 143 18.10 -37.47 12.74
C PRO A 143 18.69 -36.14 13.25
N ARG A 144 20.01 -36.10 13.41
CA ARG A 144 20.80 -34.92 13.77
C ARG A 144 22.22 -35.07 13.26
N THR A 145 22.98 -34.00 13.27
CA THR A 145 24.42 -34.05 12.97
C THR A 145 25.12 -34.85 14.06
N ARG A 146 25.92 -35.85 13.65
CA ARG A 146 26.67 -36.73 14.55
C ARG A 146 27.95 -37.18 13.88
N ILE A 147 29.01 -37.43 14.67
CA ILE A 147 30.28 -37.98 14.20
C ILE A 147 30.61 -39.28 14.96
N PHE A 148 31.21 -40.19 14.23
CA PHE A 148 31.78 -41.43 14.82
C PHE A 148 33.22 -41.53 14.37
N VAL A 149 34.13 -41.56 15.32
CA VAL A 149 35.56 -41.57 15.09
C VAL A 149 36.16 -42.94 15.42
N ARG A 150 37.01 -43.41 14.53
CA ARG A 150 37.90 -44.52 14.72
C ARG A 150 39.36 -44.12 14.44
N ARG A 151 40.24 -44.40 15.35
CA ARG A 151 41.70 -44.21 15.18
C ARG A 151 42.28 -45.40 14.43
N ASP A 152 43.19 -45.11 13.45
CA ASP A 152 43.98 -46.15 12.79
C ASP A 152 44.87 -46.87 13.82
N ARG A 153 45.00 -48.19 13.68
CA ARG A 153 45.80 -49.00 14.59
C ARG A 153 47.26 -48.56 14.66
N PHE A 154 47.78 -47.95 13.59
CA PHE A 154 49.14 -47.44 13.50
C PHE A 154 49.25 -45.94 13.66
N ASP A 155 48.18 -45.31 14.12
CA ASP A 155 48.11 -43.88 14.42
C ASP A 155 48.45 -42.96 13.22
N ARG A 156 48.09 -43.34 12.00
CA ARG A 156 48.43 -42.64 10.75
C ARG A 156 47.29 -41.78 10.24
N PHE A 157 46.06 -42.14 10.60
CA PHE A 157 44.85 -41.41 10.20
C PHE A 157 43.71 -41.65 11.16
N MET A 158 42.77 -40.71 11.16
CA MET A 158 41.45 -40.84 11.76
C MET A 158 40.44 -41.16 10.66
N SER A 159 39.64 -42.18 10.87
CA SER A 159 38.49 -42.56 10.06
C SER A 159 37.25 -42.00 10.73
N ILE A 160 36.56 -41.07 10.08
CA ILE A 160 35.48 -40.32 10.68
C ILE A 160 34.23 -40.46 9.81
N LEU A 161 33.18 -41.05 10.38
CA LEU A 161 31.87 -41.05 9.74
C LEU A 161 31.06 -39.89 10.26
N VAL A 162 30.73 -38.97 9.36
CA VAL A 162 29.90 -37.79 9.65
C VAL A 162 28.52 -38.03 9.04
N PHE A 163 27.49 -37.88 9.87
CA PHE A 163 26.09 -37.89 9.46
C PHE A 163 25.53 -36.52 9.58
N VAL A 164 24.90 -36.02 8.50
CA VAL A 164 24.26 -34.72 8.45
C VAL A 164 22.87 -34.85 7.83
N PRO A 165 21.88 -34.03 8.18
CA PRO A 165 20.60 -33.99 7.48
C PRO A 165 20.80 -33.77 5.97
N ARG A 166 20.10 -34.58 5.17
CA ARG A 166 20.34 -34.64 3.71
C ARG A 166 20.05 -33.34 3.00
N ASP A 167 19.04 -32.61 3.44
CA ASP A 167 18.63 -31.31 2.96
C ASP A 167 19.65 -30.20 3.23
N LYS A 168 20.49 -30.38 4.24
CA LYS A 168 21.55 -29.44 4.64
C LYS A 168 22.90 -29.77 4.04
N TYR A 169 23.03 -30.86 3.28
CA TYR A 169 24.29 -31.30 2.70
C TYR A 169 24.47 -30.73 1.29
N ASN A 170 25.59 -30.06 1.07
CA ASN A 170 26.07 -29.61 -0.21
C ASN A 170 27.59 -29.66 -0.30
N THR A 171 28.17 -29.31 -1.45
CA THR A 171 29.61 -29.36 -1.69
C THR A 171 30.38 -28.40 -0.76
N GLU A 172 29.83 -27.26 -0.44
CA GLU A 172 30.45 -26.26 0.44
C GLU A 172 30.47 -26.74 1.89
N VAL A 173 29.33 -27.20 2.40
CA VAL A 173 29.23 -27.79 3.76
C VAL A 173 30.18 -28.97 3.91
N ARG A 174 30.27 -29.84 2.89
CA ARG A 174 31.24 -30.96 2.88
C ARG A 174 32.70 -30.47 3.01
N ALA A 175 33.07 -29.41 2.27
CA ALA A 175 34.41 -28.87 2.33
C ALA A 175 34.70 -28.26 3.72
N LYS A 176 33.81 -27.42 4.24
CA LYS A 176 33.93 -26.80 5.58
C LYS A 176 34.04 -27.86 6.69
N ILE A 177 33.27 -28.96 6.63
CA ILE A 177 33.39 -30.06 7.57
C ILE A 177 34.75 -30.70 7.46
N GLY A 178 35.24 -30.98 6.23
CA GLY A 178 36.56 -31.56 6.03
C GLY A 178 37.68 -30.70 6.60
N ASP A 179 37.61 -29.38 6.41
CA ASP A 179 38.58 -28.44 6.96
C ASP A 179 38.53 -28.35 8.50
N ALA A 180 37.30 -28.32 9.07
CA ALA A 180 37.10 -28.34 10.51
C ALA A 180 37.71 -29.62 11.15
N LEU A 181 37.46 -30.78 10.56
CA LEU A 181 38.02 -32.06 11.02
C LEU A 181 39.55 -32.08 10.90
N ALA A 182 40.11 -31.59 9.75
CA ALA A 182 41.55 -31.53 9.57
C ALA A 182 42.21 -30.61 10.60
N LYS A 183 41.58 -29.48 10.92
CA LYS A 183 42.04 -28.52 11.92
C LYS A 183 41.98 -29.14 13.32
N ALA A 184 40.88 -29.77 13.71
CA ALA A 184 40.65 -30.36 15.01
C ALA A 184 41.70 -31.44 15.38
N TYR A 185 42.11 -32.21 14.40
CA TYR A 185 43.14 -33.31 14.58
C TYR A 185 44.57 -32.84 14.22
N SER A 186 44.81 -31.57 13.96
CA SER A 186 46.12 -31.08 13.44
C SER A 186 46.63 -31.89 12.23
N GLY A 187 45.66 -32.34 11.40
CA GLY A 187 45.91 -33.23 10.27
C GLY A 187 45.60 -32.65 8.92
N ARG A 188 45.54 -33.49 7.93
CA ARG A 188 45.13 -33.10 6.55
C ARG A 188 44.02 -33.99 6.04
N LEU A 189 43.09 -33.46 5.26
CA LEU A 189 42.07 -34.24 4.55
C LEU A 189 42.77 -35.13 3.49
N SER A 190 42.77 -36.41 3.68
CA SER A 190 43.38 -37.37 2.74
C SER A 190 42.42 -37.91 1.72
N ALA A 191 41.17 -38.15 2.10
CA ALA A 191 40.10 -38.61 1.23
C ALA A 191 38.74 -38.40 1.90
N TYR A 192 37.67 -38.37 1.09
CA TYR A 192 36.30 -38.43 1.57
C TYR A 192 35.44 -39.27 0.63
N TYR A 193 34.41 -39.91 1.18
CA TYR A 193 33.51 -40.78 0.44
C TYR A 193 32.07 -40.53 0.88
N PRO A 194 31.28 -39.75 0.10
CA PRO A 194 29.87 -39.53 0.40
C PRO A 194 29.02 -40.74 0.04
N LEU A 195 28.02 -41.04 0.84
CA LEU A 195 27.01 -42.05 0.57
C LEU A 195 25.62 -41.43 0.76
N PHE A 196 24.85 -41.42 -0.31
CA PHE A 196 23.45 -41.00 -0.32
C PHE A 196 22.58 -42.25 -0.47
N GLY A 197 21.77 -42.52 0.58
CA GLY A 197 20.74 -43.56 0.54
C GLY A 197 19.35 -42.92 0.59
N ASP A 198 18.32 -43.74 0.80
CA ASP A 198 16.93 -43.26 1.02
C ASP A 198 16.70 -42.73 2.45
N ALA A 199 17.73 -42.77 3.29
CA ALA A 199 17.68 -42.27 4.65
C ALA A 199 17.66 -40.73 4.71
N PRO A 200 17.06 -40.13 5.77
CA PRO A 200 17.01 -38.66 5.95
C PRO A 200 18.39 -38.03 6.21
N LEU A 201 19.42 -38.87 6.44
CA LEU A 201 20.80 -38.46 6.72
C LEU A 201 21.71 -38.81 5.55
N ALA A 202 22.56 -37.87 5.14
CA ALA A 202 23.71 -38.10 4.30
C ALA A 202 24.87 -38.58 5.19
N ARG A 203 25.58 -39.63 4.76
CA ARG A 203 26.80 -40.10 5.41
C ARG A 203 28.03 -39.73 4.59
N VAL A 204 28.99 -39.09 5.22
CA VAL A 204 30.30 -38.83 4.62
C VAL A 204 31.38 -39.50 5.46
N HIS A 205 32.17 -40.34 4.83
CA HIS A 205 33.34 -40.94 5.45
C HIS A 205 34.59 -40.12 5.11
N TYR A 206 35.15 -39.44 6.12
CA TYR A 206 36.38 -38.67 6.00
C TYR A 206 37.57 -39.46 6.52
N ILE A 207 38.70 -39.35 5.79
CA ILE A 207 39.99 -39.88 6.22
C ILE A 207 40.90 -38.67 6.45
N ILE A 208 41.19 -38.41 7.72
CA ILE A 208 42.11 -37.37 8.15
C ILE A 208 43.48 -37.98 8.44
N GLY A 209 44.45 -37.67 7.59
CA GLY A 209 45.84 -38.14 7.82
C GLY A 209 46.47 -37.29 8.91
N VAL A 210 47.01 -37.96 9.91
CA VAL A 210 47.70 -37.33 11.05
C VAL A 210 49.17 -37.71 11.11
N ASN A 211 49.98 -36.96 11.87
CA ASN A 211 51.33 -37.34 12.17
C ASN A 211 51.27 -38.31 13.35
N PRO A 212 51.81 -39.55 13.23
CA PRO A 212 51.84 -40.44 14.34
C PRO A 212 52.54 -39.78 15.56
N TYR A 213 51.86 -39.86 16.71
CA TYR A 213 52.33 -39.35 18.01
C TYR A 213 52.37 -37.81 18.17
N ASP A 214 51.96 -37.03 17.19
CA ASP A 214 51.96 -35.55 17.18
C ASP A 214 50.66 -35.04 16.54
N HIS A 215 49.53 -35.36 17.15
CA HIS A 215 48.21 -34.85 16.74
C HIS A 215 47.39 -34.55 18.00
N LEU A 216 46.39 -33.66 17.81
CA LEU A 216 45.42 -33.32 18.86
C LEU A 216 44.34 -34.40 18.95
N GLU A 217 43.83 -34.62 20.16
CA GLU A 217 42.60 -35.39 20.41
C GLU A 217 41.52 -34.41 20.84
N PRO A 218 40.65 -33.99 19.92
CA PRO A 218 39.60 -33.04 20.24
C PRO A 218 38.51 -33.68 21.11
N ASN A 219 37.83 -32.82 21.89
CA ASN A 219 36.58 -33.19 22.50
C ASN A 219 35.52 -33.48 21.41
N ILE A 220 35.00 -34.70 21.36
CA ILE A 220 34.06 -35.11 20.30
C ILE A 220 32.75 -34.34 20.37
N GLU A 221 32.25 -34.04 21.59
CA GLU A 221 30.99 -33.29 21.75
C GLU A 221 31.13 -31.83 21.22
N GLU A 222 32.22 -31.16 21.55
CA GLU A 222 32.52 -29.84 21.01
C GLU A 222 32.68 -29.85 19.48
N LEU A 223 33.33 -30.89 18.95
CA LEU A 223 33.51 -31.03 17.50
C LEU A 223 32.18 -31.33 16.80
N GLU A 224 31.26 -32.07 17.41
CA GLU A 224 29.90 -32.28 16.92
C GLU A 224 29.14 -30.95 16.86
N ASP A 225 29.21 -30.14 17.92
CA ASP A 225 28.58 -28.83 17.99
C ASP A 225 29.13 -27.87 16.91
N ASP A 226 30.44 -27.89 16.68
CA ASP A 226 31.03 -27.08 15.63
C ASP A 226 30.60 -27.50 14.22
N ILE A 227 30.51 -28.80 13.98
CA ILE A 227 29.97 -29.33 12.73
C ILE A 227 28.48 -29.03 12.60
N ALA A 228 27.71 -29.13 13.71
CA ALA A 228 26.30 -28.72 13.69
C ALA A 228 26.12 -27.23 13.32
N LYS A 229 26.98 -26.35 13.83
CA LYS A 229 26.99 -24.91 13.43
C LYS A 229 27.28 -24.74 11.92
N ILE A 230 28.21 -25.53 11.35
CA ILE A 230 28.49 -25.49 9.90
C ILE A 230 27.26 -25.87 9.08
N THR A 231 26.40 -26.75 9.60
CA THR A 231 25.17 -27.19 8.97
C THR A 231 23.96 -26.33 9.31
N PHE A 232 24.12 -25.36 10.23
CA PHE A 232 23.05 -24.44 10.62
C PHE A 232 22.86 -23.38 9.54
N THR A 233 21.70 -23.41 8.91
CA THR A 233 21.39 -22.53 7.79
C THR A 233 20.75 -21.23 8.26
N TRP A 234 20.64 -20.28 7.36
CA TRP A 234 19.89 -19.03 7.58
C TRP A 234 18.41 -19.30 7.89
N ASP A 235 17.81 -20.32 7.24
CA ASP A 235 16.43 -20.75 7.50
C ASP A 235 16.28 -21.37 8.89
N ASP A 236 17.28 -22.14 9.37
CA ASP A 236 17.28 -22.67 10.74
C ASP A 236 17.35 -21.55 11.78
N ALA A 237 18.09 -20.49 11.49
CA ALA A 237 18.15 -19.31 12.34
C ALA A 237 16.79 -18.59 12.40
N LEU A 238 16.09 -18.52 11.28
CA LEU A 238 14.75 -17.93 11.23
C LEU A 238 13.74 -18.78 12.02
N GLU A 239 13.81 -20.11 11.87
CA GLU A 239 12.96 -21.04 12.60
C GLU A 239 13.20 -20.97 14.12
N ALA A 240 14.48 -20.95 14.53
CA ALA A 240 14.86 -20.86 15.94
C ALA A 240 14.41 -19.55 16.60
N LEU A 241 14.53 -18.41 15.89
CA LEU A 241 14.07 -17.10 16.38
C LEU A 241 12.54 -17.01 16.44
N GLY A 242 11.86 -17.80 15.64
CA GLY A 242 10.41 -17.82 15.56
C GLY A 242 9.74 -18.89 16.44
N GLU A 243 10.42 -19.38 17.48
CA GLU A 243 9.84 -20.31 18.45
C GLU A 243 8.53 -19.76 19.04
N GLY A 244 7.45 -20.54 18.95
CA GLY A 244 6.09 -20.10 19.30
C GLY A 244 5.32 -19.36 18.19
N GLN A 245 5.91 -19.17 17.01
CA GLN A 245 5.31 -18.56 15.82
C GLN A 245 5.45 -19.47 14.58
N GLU A 246 5.52 -20.77 14.75
CA GLU A 246 5.82 -21.74 13.70
C GLU A 246 4.84 -21.65 12.53
N THR A 247 3.55 -21.46 12.82
CA THR A 247 2.50 -21.31 11.79
C THR A 247 2.67 -20.07 10.93
N LEU A 248 3.27 -19.02 11.48
CA LEU A 248 3.54 -17.78 10.76
C LEU A 248 4.77 -17.91 9.84
N ILE A 249 5.81 -18.63 10.30
CA ILE A 249 7.11 -18.70 9.63
C ILE A 249 7.18 -19.82 8.60
N ALA A 250 6.54 -20.96 8.88
CA ALA A 250 6.62 -22.17 8.05
C ALA A 250 6.38 -21.91 6.55
N PRO A 251 5.42 -21.08 6.12
CA PRO A 251 5.22 -20.79 4.71
C PRO A 251 6.42 -20.09 4.04
N PHE A 252 7.27 -19.41 4.81
CA PHE A 252 8.37 -18.57 4.30
C PHE A 252 9.74 -19.26 4.30
N LEU A 253 9.88 -20.41 4.96
CA LEU A 253 11.13 -21.16 5.02
C LEU A 253 11.57 -21.62 3.63
N GLY A 254 12.79 -21.23 3.24
CA GLY A 254 13.34 -21.43 1.89
C GLY A 254 12.80 -20.49 0.82
N GLY A 255 11.92 -19.53 1.18
CA GLY A 255 11.31 -18.57 0.25
C GLY A 255 12.11 -17.30 -0.01
N PHE A 256 13.08 -16.99 0.86
CA PHE A 256 13.91 -15.79 0.74
C PHE A 256 15.05 -15.99 -0.26
N PRO A 257 15.24 -15.07 -1.23
CA PRO A 257 16.31 -15.19 -2.22
C PRO A 257 17.70 -14.96 -1.60
N ALA A 258 18.76 -15.42 -2.26
CA ALA A 258 20.14 -15.30 -1.78
C ALA A 258 20.52 -13.84 -1.49
N GLY A 259 20.21 -12.90 -2.38
CA GLY A 259 20.51 -11.49 -2.17
C GLY A 259 19.83 -10.87 -0.93
N TYR A 260 18.66 -11.38 -0.54
CA TYR A 260 18.03 -10.96 0.72
C TYR A 260 18.82 -11.49 1.93
N ARG A 261 19.19 -12.79 1.89
CA ARG A 261 19.92 -13.45 2.98
C ARG A 261 21.34 -12.93 3.19
N GLU A 262 21.95 -12.35 2.14
CA GLU A 262 23.24 -11.67 2.23
C GLU A 262 23.13 -10.31 2.93
N ASN A 263 22.03 -9.59 2.71
CA ASN A 263 21.85 -8.23 3.23
C ASN A 263 21.14 -8.19 4.59
N PHE A 264 20.35 -9.22 4.93
CA PHE A 264 19.54 -9.25 6.14
C PHE A 264 19.66 -10.57 6.88
N GLY A 265 19.86 -10.48 8.18
CA GLY A 265 19.86 -11.63 9.09
C GLY A 265 18.44 -12.15 9.35
N ALA A 266 18.35 -13.34 9.95
CA ALA A 266 17.10 -14.00 10.29
C ALA A 266 16.19 -13.17 11.23
N ALA A 267 16.76 -12.39 12.15
CA ALA A 267 16.01 -11.52 13.05
C ALA A 267 15.24 -10.43 12.28
N GLU A 268 15.86 -9.86 11.27
CA GLU A 268 15.22 -8.87 10.39
C GLU A 268 14.12 -9.52 9.54
N ALA A 269 14.39 -10.73 9.05
CA ALA A 269 13.40 -11.51 8.30
C ALA A 269 12.16 -11.86 9.12
N LEU A 270 12.28 -12.11 10.41
CA LEU A 270 11.13 -12.36 11.28
C LEU A 270 10.19 -11.15 11.33
N LEU A 271 10.73 -9.93 11.38
CA LEU A 271 9.95 -8.70 11.30
C LEU A 271 9.29 -8.55 9.94
N ASP A 272 10.00 -8.90 8.86
CA ASP A 272 9.49 -8.82 7.51
C ASP A 272 8.36 -9.86 7.28
N VAL A 273 8.50 -11.09 7.78
CA VAL A 273 7.45 -12.13 7.75
C VAL A 273 6.17 -11.62 8.42
N ALA A 274 6.28 -10.99 9.58
CA ALA A 274 5.12 -10.45 10.30
C ALA A 274 4.34 -9.38 9.49
N ASN A 275 5.02 -8.66 8.60
CA ASN A 275 4.41 -7.71 7.67
C ASN A 275 3.92 -8.37 6.39
N LEU A 276 4.71 -9.27 5.80
CA LEU A 276 4.36 -10.02 4.58
C LEU A 276 3.09 -10.87 4.75
N ALA A 277 2.90 -11.47 5.92
CA ALA A 277 1.71 -12.27 6.21
C ALA A 277 0.40 -11.46 6.23
N LYS A 278 0.48 -10.13 6.34
CA LYS A 278 -0.67 -9.24 6.46
C LYS A 278 -1.02 -8.50 5.16
N VAL A 279 -0.22 -8.65 4.10
CA VAL A 279 -0.49 -7.98 2.83
C VAL A 279 -1.33 -8.86 1.91
N SER A 280 -2.27 -8.24 1.21
CA SER A 280 -3.13 -8.90 0.22
C SER A 280 -3.54 -7.92 -0.87
N GLY A 281 -3.64 -8.40 -2.10
CA GLY A 281 -4.09 -7.61 -3.25
C GLY A 281 -3.30 -6.32 -3.46
N GLU A 282 -4.00 -5.20 -3.54
CA GLU A 282 -3.37 -3.89 -3.77
C GLU A 282 -2.87 -3.18 -2.50
N ASP A 283 -3.09 -3.76 -1.34
CA ASP A 283 -2.64 -3.19 -0.07
C ASP A 283 -1.11 -3.23 0.04
N VAL A 284 -0.57 -2.23 0.71
CA VAL A 284 0.84 -2.17 1.08
C VAL A 284 0.99 -1.99 2.57
N ARG A 285 2.06 -2.55 3.11
CA ARG A 285 2.53 -2.21 4.44
C ARG A 285 3.90 -1.59 4.34
N VAL A 286 4.23 -0.77 5.29
CA VAL A 286 5.49 -0.05 5.30
C VAL A 286 6.10 -0.18 6.69
N ARG A 287 7.39 -0.37 6.75
CA ARG A 287 8.17 -0.33 7.98
C ARG A 287 9.39 0.55 7.78
N ALA A 288 9.48 1.59 8.57
CA ALA A 288 10.65 2.43 8.63
C ALA A 288 11.73 1.81 9.54
N TYR A 289 13.00 2.03 9.23
CA TYR A 289 14.09 1.55 10.06
C TYR A 289 15.38 2.32 9.79
N ARG A 290 16.39 2.13 10.63
CA ARG A 290 17.76 2.59 10.43
C ARG A 290 18.74 1.45 10.68
N GLN A 291 19.83 1.46 9.95
CA GLN A 291 20.99 0.61 10.21
C GLN A 291 22.00 1.38 11.08
N GLN A 292 22.93 0.64 11.69
CA GLN A 292 23.88 1.21 12.64
C GLN A 292 24.81 2.27 12.01
N ASP A 293 25.09 2.14 10.71
CA ASP A 293 25.97 3.02 9.96
C ASP A 293 25.22 4.17 9.23
N ASP A 294 23.91 4.26 9.38
CA ASP A 294 23.10 5.31 8.76
C ASP A 294 23.29 6.65 9.49
N ASP A 295 23.47 7.73 8.73
CA ASP A 295 23.57 9.06 9.30
C ASP A 295 22.20 9.61 9.77
N GLU A 296 22.23 10.69 10.55
CA GLU A 296 21.02 11.28 11.14
C GLU A 296 20.07 11.88 10.11
N THR A 297 20.52 12.10 8.86
CA THR A 297 19.69 12.63 7.77
C THR A 297 18.99 11.53 6.98
N SER A 298 19.37 10.27 7.19
CA SER A 298 18.89 9.14 6.43
C SER A 298 17.67 8.45 7.06
N LEU A 299 16.88 7.82 6.21
CA LEU A 299 15.73 6.99 6.54
C LEU A 299 15.70 5.80 5.58
N ARG A 300 15.55 4.60 6.12
CA ARG A 300 15.25 3.41 5.33
C ARG A 300 13.80 3.00 5.52
N CYS A 301 13.26 2.42 4.48
CA CYS A 301 11.87 1.97 4.51
C CYS A 301 11.73 0.68 3.71
N LYS A 302 11.11 -0.34 4.31
CA LYS A 302 10.67 -1.52 3.59
C LYS A 302 9.20 -1.40 3.24
N ILE A 303 8.87 -1.64 1.97
CA ILE A 303 7.49 -1.70 1.48
C ILE A 303 7.18 -3.15 1.14
N TYR A 304 6.10 -3.66 1.70
CA TYR A 304 5.61 -5.03 1.50
C TYR A 304 4.36 -5.02 0.64
N LYS A 305 4.34 -5.85 -0.41
CA LYS A 305 3.19 -5.98 -1.33
C LYS A 305 3.03 -7.41 -1.80
N ALA A 306 1.79 -7.81 -2.07
CA ALA A 306 1.46 -9.10 -2.67
C ALA A 306 1.41 -9.01 -4.21
N ASP A 307 1.61 -10.15 -4.87
CA ASP A 307 1.41 -10.44 -6.28
C ASP A 307 2.36 -9.70 -7.23
N ASN A 308 2.32 -8.39 -7.28
CA ASN A 308 3.11 -7.55 -8.17
C ASN A 308 4.03 -6.60 -7.38
N PRO A 309 5.21 -6.26 -7.91
CA PRO A 309 6.08 -5.29 -7.27
C PRO A 309 5.43 -3.90 -7.19
N VAL A 310 5.91 -3.08 -6.26
CA VAL A 310 5.50 -1.68 -6.14
C VAL A 310 6.02 -0.89 -7.34
N ALA A 311 5.14 -0.17 -8.02
CA ALA A 311 5.56 0.74 -9.08
C ALA A 311 6.25 1.97 -8.46
N LEU A 312 7.53 2.18 -8.76
CA LEU A 312 8.31 3.32 -8.27
C LEU A 312 7.68 4.66 -8.65
N SER A 313 7.08 4.76 -9.83
CA SER A 313 6.36 5.95 -10.28
C SER A 313 5.19 6.35 -9.38
N ARG A 314 4.68 5.41 -8.55
CA ARG A 314 3.64 5.66 -7.55
C ARG A 314 4.24 5.93 -6.16
N ALA A 315 5.32 5.25 -5.79
CA ALA A 315 5.94 5.38 -4.47
C ALA A 315 6.82 6.64 -4.34
N LEU A 316 7.65 6.95 -5.35
CA LEU A 316 8.58 8.09 -5.32
C LEU A 316 7.90 9.43 -5.01
N PRO A 317 6.77 9.80 -5.66
CA PRO A 317 6.10 11.05 -5.36
C PRO A 317 5.61 11.16 -3.91
N ILE A 318 5.33 10.03 -3.24
CA ILE A 318 4.92 10.01 -1.83
C ILE A 318 6.10 10.40 -0.95
N PHE A 319 7.27 9.79 -1.17
CA PHE A 319 8.48 10.13 -0.43
C PHE A 319 8.89 11.59 -0.66
N GLU A 320 8.88 12.04 -1.90
CA GLU A 320 9.23 13.42 -2.27
C GLU A 320 8.30 14.45 -1.61
N SER A 321 7.00 14.16 -1.55
CA SER A 321 6.02 15.03 -0.90
C SER A 321 6.24 15.13 0.62
N MET A 322 6.80 14.09 1.24
CA MET A 322 7.18 14.11 2.64
C MET A 322 8.51 14.84 2.89
N GLY A 323 9.24 15.23 1.84
CA GLY A 323 10.52 15.92 1.93
C GLY A 323 11.72 14.98 1.98
N LEU A 324 11.58 13.78 1.43
CA LEU A 324 12.65 12.80 1.27
C LEU A 324 13.17 12.77 -0.17
N PHE A 325 14.43 12.42 -0.30
CA PHE A 325 15.08 12.14 -1.56
C PHE A 325 15.49 10.66 -1.59
N VAL A 326 15.02 9.90 -2.57
CA VAL A 326 15.35 8.48 -2.70
C VAL A 326 16.70 8.34 -3.40
N GLU A 327 17.67 7.70 -2.74
CA GLU A 327 19.00 7.44 -3.29
C GLU A 327 19.10 6.07 -3.95
N SER A 328 18.49 5.05 -3.33
CA SER A 328 18.52 3.70 -3.88
C SER A 328 17.29 2.88 -3.47
N GLU A 329 17.01 1.84 -4.25
CA GLU A 329 15.96 0.87 -3.98
C GLU A 329 16.45 -0.52 -4.40
N THR A 330 16.18 -1.51 -3.57
CA THR A 330 16.44 -2.92 -3.85
C THR A 330 15.18 -3.76 -3.66
N GLN A 331 14.88 -4.59 -4.65
CA GLN A 331 13.68 -5.42 -4.66
C GLN A 331 14.01 -6.88 -4.35
N TYR A 332 13.20 -7.49 -3.51
CA TYR A 332 13.30 -8.90 -3.17
C TYR A 332 11.97 -9.60 -3.40
N GLN A 333 11.99 -10.64 -4.21
CA GLN A 333 10.86 -11.51 -4.45
C GLN A 333 10.91 -12.68 -3.46
N ILE A 334 9.90 -12.79 -2.61
CA ILE A 334 9.73 -13.85 -1.64
C ILE A 334 8.65 -14.81 -2.14
N LYS A 335 8.91 -16.11 -2.10
CA LYS A 335 7.94 -17.14 -2.50
C LYS A 335 7.51 -17.95 -1.28
N THR A 336 6.21 -18.17 -1.11
CA THR A 336 5.70 -19.04 -0.06
C THR A 336 5.69 -20.51 -0.52
N LYS A 337 5.91 -21.45 0.41
CA LYS A 337 5.98 -22.89 0.10
C LYS A 337 4.64 -23.52 -0.30
N GLU A 338 3.55 -23.06 0.32
CA GLU A 338 2.26 -23.76 0.25
C GLU A 338 1.43 -23.34 -0.96
N ASP A 339 1.43 -22.05 -1.32
CA ASP A 339 0.51 -21.48 -2.31
C ASP A 339 1.24 -20.91 -3.56
N ASP A 340 2.56 -21.08 -3.68
CA ASP A 340 3.40 -20.40 -4.67
C ASP A 340 3.14 -18.88 -4.74
N LYS A 341 2.59 -18.31 -3.64
CA LYS A 341 2.27 -16.88 -3.57
C LYS A 341 3.54 -16.06 -3.65
N ILE A 342 3.50 -15.07 -4.52
CA ILE A 342 4.61 -14.13 -4.71
C ILE A 342 4.38 -12.91 -3.83
N LEU A 343 5.37 -12.60 -3.01
CA LEU A 343 5.38 -11.43 -2.14
C LEU A 343 6.63 -10.61 -2.43
N TRP A 344 6.55 -9.31 -2.25
CA TRP A 344 7.63 -8.38 -2.56
C TRP A 344 8.03 -7.58 -1.34
N VAL A 345 9.32 -7.44 -1.15
CA VAL A 345 9.93 -6.50 -0.22
C VAL A 345 10.77 -5.52 -1.03
N HIS A 346 10.44 -4.24 -0.93
CA HIS A 346 11.23 -3.16 -1.52
C HIS A 346 11.96 -2.45 -0.39
N ASP A 347 13.27 -2.51 -0.39
CA ASP A 347 14.11 -1.80 0.56
C ASP A 347 14.57 -0.49 -0.07
N VAL A 348 14.14 0.62 0.51
CA VAL A 348 14.36 1.98 -0.02
C VAL A 348 15.23 2.76 0.95
N TYR A 349 16.34 3.29 0.45
CA TYR A 349 17.24 4.19 1.18
C TYR A 349 17.02 5.63 0.74
N MET A 350 16.80 6.50 1.71
CA MET A 350 16.41 7.89 1.49
C MET A 350 17.15 8.85 2.40
N ARG A 351 17.20 10.12 1.99
CA ARG A 351 17.71 11.24 2.81
C ARG A 351 16.71 12.40 2.84
N THR A 352 16.81 13.21 3.89
CA THR A 352 16.02 14.44 3.97
C THR A 352 16.45 15.44 2.91
N GLN A 353 15.50 16.00 2.14
CA GLN A 353 15.77 17.04 1.13
C GLN A 353 16.41 18.30 1.75
N SER A 354 16.14 18.56 3.01
CA SER A 354 16.68 19.72 3.74
C SER A 354 18.11 19.53 4.20
N GLY A 355 18.66 18.32 4.16
CA GLY A 355 19.98 17.97 4.75
C GLY A 355 20.00 18.09 6.28
N LYS A 356 18.85 18.27 6.96
CA LYS A 356 18.78 18.34 8.42
C LYS A 356 18.55 16.97 9.02
N ALA A 357 19.08 16.77 10.23
CA ALA A 357 18.87 15.57 11.01
C ALA A 357 17.37 15.30 11.24
N LEU A 358 17.01 14.02 11.24
CA LEU A 358 15.67 13.52 11.45
C LEU A 358 15.59 12.82 12.82
N ASP A 359 14.69 13.23 13.66
CA ASP A 359 14.37 12.51 14.91
C ASP A 359 13.55 11.26 14.57
N PHE A 360 14.26 10.16 14.28
CA PHE A 360 13.66 8.91 13.80
C PHE A 360 12.58 8.38 14.75
N ALA A 361 12.85 8.33 16.04
CA ALA A 361 11.93 7.79 17.03
C ALA A 361 10.58 8.57 17.08
N LYS A 362 10.65 9.87 16.80
CA LYS A 362 9.47 10.73 16.77
C LYS A 362 8.62 10.54 15.51
N VAL A 363 9.25 10.21 14.38
CA VAL A 363 8.55 10.22 13.08
C VAL A 363 8.24 8.83 12.51
N GLU A 364 8.86 7.77 13.02
CA GLU A 364 8.72 6.41 12.51
C GLU A 364 7.26 6.01 12.26
N ASN A 365 6.47 5.97 13.31
CA ASN A 365 5.06 5.58 13.22
C ASN A 365 4.24 6.51 12.32
N SER A 366 4.44 7.84 12.47
CA SER A 366 3.73 8.83 11.66
C SER A 366 4.06 8.72 10.17
N PHE A 367 5.30 8.37 9.84
CA PHE A 367 5.74 8.14 8.48
C PHE A 367 5.07 6.89 7.88
N GLU A 368 5.11 5.76 8.60
CA GLU A 368 4.50 4.50 8.14
C GLU A 368 3.00 4.64 7.89
N GLU A 369 2.27 5.18 8.86
CA GLU A 369 0.84 5.44 8.75
C GLU A 369 0.50 6.40 7.60
N SER A 370 1.33 7.45 7.44
CA SER A 370 1.10 8.45 6.40
C SER A 370 1.36 7.91 5.01
N PHE A 371 2.40 7.10 4.82
CA PHE A 371 2.63 6.42 3.55
C PHE A 371 1.44 5.54 3.20
N GLY A 372 0.98 4.71 4.14
CA GLY A 372 -0.19 3.86 3.97
C GLY A 372 -1.46 4.67 3.63
N ALA A 373 -1.68 5.79 4.32
CA ALA A 373 -2.84 6.66 4.09
C ALA A 373 -2.83 7.32 2.69
N VAL A 374 -1.66 7.78 2.22
CA VAL A 374 -1.51 8.34 0.86
C VAL A 374 -1.68 7.24 -0.19
N TRP A 375 -1.05 6.09 0.02
CA TRP A 375 -1.16 4.95 -0.89
C TRP A 375 -2.59 4.44 -1.03
N GLY A 376 -3.30 4.32 0.08
CA GLY A 376 -4.71 3.91 0.14
C GLY A 376 -5.70 5.00 -0.29
N GLY A 377 -5.24 6.21 -0.61
CA GLY A 377 -6.10 7.32 -1.05
C GLY A 377 -6.95 7.95 0.07
N LEU A 378 -6.58 7.72 1.34
CA LEU A 378 -7.22 8.34 2.51
C LEU A 378 -6.84 9.82 2.66
N THR A 379 -5.73 10.24 2.07
CA THR A 379 -5.26 11.62 2.02
C THR A 379 -4.59 11.93 0.69
N GLU A 380 -4.37 13.21 0.42
CA GLU A 380 -3.71 13.67 -0.81
C GLU A 380 -2.19 13.66 -0.70
N ASN A 381 -1.55 13.55 -1.86
CA ASN A 381 -0.09 13.58 -1.98
C ASN A 381 0.37 14.98 -2.41
N ASP A 382 0.76 15.81 -1.45
CA ASP A 382 1.25 17.16 -1.68
C ASP A 382 2.22 17.63 -0.58
N GLY A 383 2.74 18.86 -0.69
CA GLY A 383 3.76 19.37 0.21
C GLY A 383 3.36 19.58 1.66
N PHE A 384 2.07 19.48 2.03
CA PHE A 384 1.66 19.44 3.44
C PHE A 384 2.18 18.20 4.16
N ASN A 385 2.47 17.12 3.43
CA ASN A 385 3.04 15.90 3.99
C ASN A 385 4.45 16.11 4.59
N ARG A 386 5.15 17.18 4.23
CA ARG A 386 6.45 17.56 4.88
C ARG A 386 6.32 17.77 6.38
N LEU A 387 5.13 18.16 6.86
CA LEU A 387 4.87 18.35 8.30
C LEU A 387 5.04 17.06 9.10
N ILE A 388 4.80 15.91 8.48
CA ILE A 388 4.93 14.59 9.11
C ILE A 388 6.36 14.38 9.62
N LEU A 389 7.34 14.55 8.76
CA LEU A 389 8.76 14.38 9.14
C LEU A 389 9.31 15.55 9.96
N LYS A 390 8.81 16.76 9.75
CA LYS A 390 9.29 17.94 10.49
C LYS A 390 8.77 18.03 11.92
N LEU A 391 7.56 17.55 12.15
CA LEU A 391 6.87 17.71 13.43
C LEU A 391 6.54 16.39 14.13
N GLY A 392 6.57 15.26 13.41
CA GLY A 392 6.06 13.97 13.89
C GLY A 392 4.52 13.94 14.00
N VAL A 393 3.83 14.78 13.24
CA VAL A 393 2.36 14.83 13.23
C VAL A 393 1.78 13.71 12.39
N SER A 394 0.55 13.30 12.72
CA SER A 394 -0.16 12.29 11.94
C SER A 394 -0.56 12.82 10.55
N TRP A 395 -0.81 11.91 9.60
CA TRP A 395 -1.36 12.25 8.29
C TRP A 395 -2.67 13.04 8.40
N ARG A 396 -3.45 12.80 9.44
CA ARG A 396 -4.72 13.49 9.68
C ARG A 396 -4.53 14.95 10.11
N GLN A 397 -3.50 15.23 10.93
CA GLN A 397 -3.12 16.60 11.27
C GLN A 397 -2.54 17.37 10.07
N ALA A 398 -1.74 16.70 9.23
CA ALA A 398 -1.30 17.26 7.94
C ALA A 398 -2.50 17.55 7.02
N SER A 399 -3.48 16.64 6.96
CA SER A 399 -4.72 16.83 6.20
C SER A 399 -5.61 17.95 6.74
N LEU A 400 -5.59 18.20 8.04
CA LEU A 400 -6.25 19.36 8.63
C LEU A 400 -5.67 20.67 8.07
N MET A 401 -4.34 20.81 8.07
CA MET A 401 -3.69 22.01 7.51
C MET A 401 -4.01 22.18 6.02
N ARG A 402 -4.02 21.08 5.25
CA ARG A 402 -4.43 21.04 3.85
C ARG A 402 -5.87 21.51 3.66
N ALA A 403 -6.82 20.98 4.44
CA ALA A 403 -8.23 21.33 4.35
C ALA A 403 -8.47 22.83 4.60
N LEU A 404 -7.77 23.42 5.59
CA LEU A 404 -7.80 24.85 5.87
C LEU A 404 -7.14 25.68 4.75
N ALA A 405 -6.06 25.18 4.16
CA ALA A 405 -5.40 25.82 3.02
C ALA A 405 -6.28 25.83 1.78
N LYS A 406 -6.97 24.74 1.47
CA LYS A 406 -7.93 24.65 0.35
C LYS A 406 -9.07 25.65 0.49
N TRP A 407 -9.62 25.81 1.68
CA TRP A 407 -10.63 26.85 1.92
C TRP A 407 -10.09 28.26 1.63
N ARG A 408 -8.87 28.57 2.10
CA ARG A 408 -8.26 29.91 1.84
C ARG A 408 -7.98 30.12 0.34
N GLY A 409 -7.55 29.07 -0.37
CA GLY A 409 -7.43 29.12 -1.83
C GLY A 409 -8.77 29.46 -2.51
N GLN A 410 -9.85 28.78 -2.13
CA GLN A 410 -11.20 29.02 -2.65
C GLN A 410 -11.76 30.42 -2.30
N THR A 411 -11.30 31.04 -1.24
CA THR A 411 -11.69 32.42 -0.89
C THR A 411 -10.87 33.49 -1.66
N GLY A 412 -9.80 33.07 -2.35
CA GLY A 412 -8.85 33.97 -3.01
C GLY A 412 -7.90 34.68 -2.04
N LEU A 413 -7.90 34.33 -0.75
CA LEU A 413 -7.00 34.93 0.25
C LEU A 413 -5.55 34.49 0.02
N ASP A 414 -5.34 33.20 -0.20
CA ASP A 414 -4.02 32.59 -0.45
C ASP A 414 -4.12 31.65 -1.66
N PRO A 415 -4.04 32.18 -2.89
CA PRO A 415 -4.35 31.41 -4.09
C PRO A 415 -3.28 30.34 -4.42
N SER A 416 -2.03 30.55 -3.98
CA SER A 416 -0.95 29.61 -4.23
C SER A 416 -0.82 28.59 -3.10
N GLN A 417 -1.13 27.30 -3.40
CA GLN A 417 -0.94 26.20 -2.46
C GLN A 417 0.53 26.06 -2.06
N ALA A 418 1.46 26.16 -3.02
CA ALA A 418 2.90 26.03 -2.77
C ALA A 418 3.42 27.04 -1.73
N VAL A 419 2.93 28.29 -1.77
CA VAL A 419 3.29 29.32 -0.78
C VAL A 419 2.78 28.93 0.62
N GLN A 420 1.58 28.36 0.71
CA GLN A 420 1.01 27.91 1.99
C GLN A 420 1.78 26.71 2.57
N GLU A 421 2.13 25.74 1.72
CA GLU A 421 2.96 24.58 2.09
C GLU A 421 4.33 25.02 2.58
N GLN A 422 4.96 25.94 1.86
CA GLN A 422 6.28 26.45 2.18
C GLN A 422 6.27 27.21 3.51
N ALA A 423 5.30 28.11 3.73
CA ALA A 423 5.18 28.84 4.98
C ALA A 423 5.07 27.94 6.21
N LEU A 424 4.24 26.89 6.16
CA LEU A 424 4.13 25.91 7.25
C LEU A 424 5.39 25.07 7.42
N SER A 425 6.07 24.73 6.31
CA SER A 425 7.30 23.97 6.30
C SER A 425 8.51 24.75 6.84
N ASP A 426 8.58 26.06 6.59
CA ASP A 426 9.69 26.91 7.03
C ASP A 426 9.57 27.32 8.50
N TYR A 427 8.33 27.38 9.03
CA TYR A 427 8.06 27.76 10.41
C TYR A 427 7.33 26.62 11.17
N PRO A 428 8.01 25.47 11.38
CA PRO A 428 7.40 24.29 11.95
C PRO A 428 6.88 24.50 13.38
N GLN A 429 7.52 25.37 14.19
CA GLN A 429 7.07 25.68 15.55
C GLN A 429 5.69 26.37 15.52
N ILE A 430 5.51 27.32 14.59
CA ILE A 430 4.20 28.00 14.43
C ILE A 430 3.17 27.01 13.88
N ALA A 431 3.55 26.15 12.95
CA ALA A 431 2.66 25.09 12.44
C ALA A 431 2.20 24.16 13.56
N GLN A 432 3.10 23.76 14.46
CA GLN A 432 2.73 22.95 15.64
C GLN A 432 1.77 23.69 16.58
N LEU A 433 2.01 24.97 16.84
CA LEU A 433 1.13 25.78 17.65
C LEU A 433 -0.26 25.96 17.04
N LEU A 434 -0.37 26.07 15.71
CA LEU A 434 -1.65 26.12 15.00
C LEU A 434 -2.43 24.81 15.15
N ILE A 435 -1.76 23.66 15.07
CA ILE A 435 -2.35 22.34 15.33
C ILE A 435 -2.81 22.27 16.80
N ASN A 436 -1.95 22.65 17.72
CA ASN A 436 -2.26 22.64 19.16
C ASN A 436 -3.43 23.58 19.50
N LEU A 437 -3.56 24.73 18.82
CA LEU A 437 -4.68 25.64 18.96
C LEU A 437 -5.99 24.98 18.52
N PHE A 438 -5.96 24.28 17.39
CA PHE A 438 -7.13 23.56 16.91
C PHE A 438 -7.53 22.44 17.88
N GLU A 439 -6.56 21.66 18.38
CA GLU A 439 -6.81 20.60 19.37
C GLU A 439 -7.35 21.16 20.69
N ALA A 440 -6.77 22.25 21.19
CA ALA A 440 -7.24 22.90 22.41
C ALA A 440 -8.68 23.41 22.27
N ARG A 441 -9.12 23.76 21.06
CA ARG A 441 -10.50 24.22 20.80
C ARG A 441 -11.48 23.06 20.66
N PHE A 442 -11.12 21.99 19.96
CA PHE A 442 -12.09 21.06 19.43
C PHE A 442 -11.95 19.61 19.92
N ASN A 443 -10.88 19.26 20.62
CA ASN A 443 -10.76 17.92 21.18
C ASN A 443 -11.66 17.78 22.43
N PRO A 444 -12.72 16.95 22.39
CA PRO A 444 -13.69 16.85 23.48
C PRO A 444 -13.14 16.13 24.70
N GLU A 445 -12.00 15.43 24.59
CA GLU A 445 -11.43 14.60 25.65
C GLU A 445 -10.33 15.30 26.43
N ASN A 446 -9.71 16.35 25.87
CA ASN A 446 -8.47 16.89 26.43
C ASN A 446 -8.68 17.93 27.55
N TYR A 447 -9.75 18.74 27.53
CA TYR A 447 -9.88 19.89 28.41
C TYR A 447 -11.34 20.16 28.83
N SER A 448 -11.51 20.57 30.08
CA SER A 448 -12.77 21.26 30.49
C SER A 448 -12.89 22.60 29.74
N LYS A 449 -14.07 23.13 29.60
CA LYS A 449 -14.31 24.40 28.88
C LYS A 449 -13.39 25.53 29.37
N LYS A 450 -13.21 25.69 30.68
CA LYS A 450 -12.38 26.75 31.28
C LYS A 450 -10.90 26.55 31.00
N GLU A 451 -10.42 25.31 31.06
CA GLU A 451 -9.04 24.98 30.73
C GLU A 451 -8.75 25.19 29.24
N SER A 452 -9.69 24.77 28.38
CA SER A 452 -9.62 25.01 26.93
C SER A 452 -9.50 26.50 26.61
N GLU A 453 -10.33 27.36 27.19
CA GLU A 453 -10.28 28.81 26.99
C GLU A 453 -8.93 29.41 27.45
N ALA A 454 -8.43 29.00 28.61
CA ALA A 454 -7.12 29.44 29.11
C ALA A 454 -5.97 28.99 28.19
N LYS A 455 -6.01 27.73 27.71
CA LYS A 455 -5.01 27.16 26.80
C LYS A 455 -5.02 27.86 25.44
N GLN A 456 -6.21 28.09 24.87
CA GLN A 456 -6.36 28.87 23.63
C GLN A 456 -5.73 30.25 23.73
N LYS A 457 -5.99 30.97 24.86
CA LYS A 457 -5.41 32.30 25.08
C LYS A 457 -3.89 32.27 25.13
N SER A 458 -3.33 31.30 25.84
CA SER A 458 -1.88 31.11 25.92
C SER A 458 -1.25 30.80 24.55
N ILE A 459 -1.81 29.85 23.81
CA ILE A 459 -1.29 29.45 22.49
C ILE A 459 -1.41 30.62 21.50
N ASN A 460 -2.53 31.35 21.47
CA ASN A 460 -2.68 32.52 20.61
C ASN A 460 -1.64 33.60 20.91
N ALA A 461 -1.31 33.86 22.18
CA ALA A 461 -0.28 34.80 22.55
C ALA A 461 1.10 34.37 22.05
N GLU A 462 1.44 33.08 22.21
CA GLU A 462 2.68 32.50 21.74
C GLU A 462 2.80 32.54 20.20
N ILE A 463 1.72 32.20 19.48
CA ILE A 463 1.68 32.34 18.01
C ILE A 463 1.99 33.78 17.59
N LEU A 464 1.36 34.79 18.25
CA LEU A 464 1.58 36.18 17.91
C LEU A 464 3.02 36.63 18.16
N GLU A 465 3.64 36.16 19.26
CA GLU A 465 5.03 36.42 19.59
C GLU A 465 5.97 35.85 18.53
N GLN A 466 5.78 34.58 18.14
CA GLN A 466 6.60 33.95 17.11
C GLN A 466 6.39 34.56 15.72
N LEU A 467 5.16 34.96 15.39
CA LEU A 467 4.88 35.62 14.12
C LEU A 467 5.64 36.97 13.97
N ASN A 468 5.86 37.69 15.05
CA ASN A 468 6.63 38.95 15.02
C ASN A 468 8.11 38.71 14.66
N GLN A 469 8.60 37.48 14.71
CA GLN A 469 9.96 37.09 14.32
C GLN A 469 10.03 36.57 12.87
N VAL A 470 8.92 36.44 12.17
CA VAL A 470 8.86 35.96 10.79
C VAL A 470 9.24 37.08 9.81
N PRO A 471 10.39 37.00 9.11
CA PRO A 471 10.85 38.08 8.25
C PRO A 471 10.10 38.14 6.90
N SER A 472 9.50 37.03 6.46
CA SER A 472 8.77 36.95 5.20
C SER A 472 7.34 37.45 5.38
N LEU A 473 6.97 38.55 4.70
CA LEU A 473 5.61 39.09 4.75
C LEU A 473 4.56 38.12 4.22
N ASP A 474 4.89 37.31 3.23
CA ASP A 474 3.98 36.33 2.67
C ASP A 474 3.76 35.16 3.64
N ALA A 475 4.82 34.66 4.28
CA ALA A 475 4.71 33.62 5.29
C ALA A 475 3.96 34.13 6.53
N ASP A 476 4.27 35.32 7.04
CA ASP A 476 3.55 35.94 8.17
C ASP A 476 2.06 36.06 7.87
N ARG A 477 1.72 36.56 6.67
CA ARG A 477 0.33 36.72 6.24
C ARG A 477 -0.40 35.37 6.20
N VAL A 478 0.21 34.34 5.59
CA VAL A 478 -0.38 32.99 5.52
C VAL A 478 -0.62 32.43 6.91
N LEU A 479 0.38 32.47 7.79
CA LEU A 479 0.29 31.91 9.13
C LEU A 479 -0.73 32.63 10.01
N ARG A 480 -0.78 33.98 9.94
CA ARG A 480 -1.83 34.78 10.63
C ARG A 480 -3.24 34.45 10.15
N ARG A 481 -3.41 34.25 8.85
CA ARG A 481 -4.70 33.86 8.25
C ARG A 481 -5.14 32.48 8.69
N ILE A 482 -4.21 31.51 8.83
CA ILE A 482 -4.54 30.19 9.41
C ILE A 482 -5.02 30.34 10.87
N CYS A 483 -4.28 31.10 11.68
CA CYS A 483 -4.65 31.37 13.07
C CYS A 483 -6.04 32.03 13.15
N THR A 484 -6.29 33.06 12.35
CA THR A 484 -7.59 33.74 12.25
C THR A 484 -8.70 32.77 11.86
N LEU A 485 -8.44 31.91 10.87
CA LEU A 485 -9.42 30.90 10.43
C LEU A 485 -9.76 29.93 11.56
N ILE A 486 -8.76 29.35 12.23
CA ILE A 486 -8.96 28.39 13.35
C ILE A 486 -9.81 29.05 14.44
N ASN A 487 -9.53 30.31 14.80
CA ASN A 487 -10.29 31.04 15.80
C ASN A 487 -11.75 31.34 15.38
N ASN A 488 -12.06 31.35 14.10
CA ASN A 488 -13.39 31.58 13.57
C ASN A 488 -14.15 30.30 13.15
N ILE A 489 -13.55 29.12 13.31
CA ILE A 489 -14.26 27.85 13.23
C ILE A 489 -15.08 27.71 14.50
N VAL A 490 -16.37 27.37 14.38
CA VAL A 490 -17.30 27.23 15.51
C VAL A 490 -17.71 25.78 15.75
N ARG A 491 -17.60 24.92 14.75
CA ARG A 491 -17.85 23.46 14.85
C ARG A 491 -16.97 22.70 13.86
N THR A 492 -16.60 21.46 14.20
CA THR A 492 -15.93 20.51 13.29
C THR A 492 -16.30 19.08 13.64
N ASN A 493 -16.33 18.20 12.64
CA ASN A 493 -16.48 16.75 12.80
C ASN A 493 -15.15 16.01 12.95
N TYR A 494 -14.03 16.72 13.08
CA TYR A 494 -12.68 16.14 13.09
C TYR A 494 -12.50 14.99 14.09
N TYR A 495 -13.16 15.08 15.23
CA TYR A 495 -13.12 14.09 16.33
C TYR A 495 -14.27 13.09 16.31
N GLN A 496 -15.14 13.13 15.31
CA GLN A 496 -16.17 12.11 15.14
C GLN A 496 -15.63 10.85 14.48
N ASN A 497 -16.00 9.69 15.02
CA ASN A 497 -15.77 8.40 14.39
C ASN A 497 -16.97 7.97 13.55
N GLY A 498 -16.69 7.26 12.45
CA GLY A 498 -17.68 6.51 11.68
C GLY A 498 -17.72 5.04 12.12
N GLU A 499 -18.48 4.22 11.41
CA GLU A 499 -18.59 2.77 11.67
C GLU A 499 -17.24 2.05 11.58
N ASN A 500 -16.35 2.51 10.69
CA ASN A 500 -15.04 1.92 10.42
C ASN A 500 -13.88 2.75 11.00
N GLY A 501 -14.08 3.45 12.09
CA GLY A 501 -13.08 4.32 12.70
C GLY A 501 -13.18 5.78 12.23
N ILE A 502 -12.04 6.42 11.95
CA ILE A 502 -11.99 7.85 11.58
C ILE A 502 -12.74 8.12 10.28
N LYS A 503 -13.60 9.14 10.25
CA LYS A 503 -14.31 9.57 9.04
C LYS A 503 -13.32 10.02 7.94
N PRO A 504 -13.49 9.60 6.67
CA PRO A 504 -12.57 9.92 5.57
C PRO A 504 -12.78 11.35 5.02
N TYR A 505 -13.49 12.19 5.71
CA TYR A 505 -13.74 13.60 5.37
C TYR A 505 -13.76 14.46 6.62
N MET A 506 -13.49 15.74 6.44
CA MET A 506 -13.52 16.76 7.49
C MET A 506 -14.49 17.87 7.10
N SER A 507 -15.22 18.37 8.07
CA SER A 507 -16.10 19.53 7.91
C SER A 507 -15.87 20.59 8.99
N PHE A 508 -15.99 21.85 8.58
CA PHE A 508 -15.73 23.01 9.41
C PHE A 508 -16.85 24.03 9.22
N LYS A 509 -17.52 24.42 10.29
CA LYS A 509 -18.47 25.52 10.29
C LYS A 509 -17.77 26.79 10.69
N ILE A 510 -17.79 27.78 9.83
CA ILE A 510 -16.95 28.99 9.92
C ILE A 510 -17.83 30.23 10.03
N THR A 511 -17.44 31.15 10.92
CA THR A 511 -18.04 32.49 11.03
C THR A 511 -17.33 33.45 10.09
N THR A 512 -17.61 33.36 8.81
CA THR A 512 -16.92 34.16 7.76
C THR A 512 -17.18 35.67 7.87
N SER A 513 -18.28 36.05 8.47
CA SER A 513 -18.59 37.47 8.72
C SER A 513 -17.56 38.19 9.62
N GLN A 514 -16.84 37.45 10.45
CA GLN A 514 -15.81 37.98 11.36
C GLN A 514 -14.40 37.95 10.76
N ILE A 515 -14.21 37.37 9.58
CA ILE A 515 -12.93 37.35 8.88
C ILE A 515 -12.90 38.55 7.92
N ASN A 516 -12.13 39.58 8.25
CA ASN A 516 -12.18 40.87 7.54
C ASN A 516 -11.77 40.76 6.07
N GLU A 517 -10.86 39.91 5.72
CA GLU A 517 -10.28 39.76 4.38
C GLU A 517 -11.15 38.97 3.39
N VAL A 518 -12.18 38.24 3.87
CA VAL A 518 -13.08 37.46 2.99
C VAL A 518 -13.90 38.41 2.11
N PRO A 519 -14.02 38.12 0.79
CA PRO A 519 -14.79 38.94 -0.13
C PRO A 519 -16.27 39.14 0.25
N ASN A 520 -16.81 40.30 -0.06
CA ASN A 520 -18.24 40.59 0.15
C ASN A 520 -19.10 39.99 -0.99
N PRO A 521 -20.38 39.63 -0.66
CA PRO A 521 -21.03 39.68 0.65
C PRO A 521 -20.52 38.50 1.54
N LYS A 522 -20.30 38.79 2.83
CA LYS A 522 -19.85 37.78 3.78
C LYS A 522 -21.04 36.94 4.24
N PRO A 523 -20.98 35.60 4.12
CA PRO A 523 -22.01 34.72 4.67
C PRO A 523 -22.13 34.85 6.21
N PHE A 524 -23.34 34.66 6.74
CA PHE A 524 -23.57 34.54 8.18
C PHE A 524 -22.81 33.33 8.75
N ARG A 525 -22.90 32.18 8.06
CA ARG A 525 -22.14 30.95 8.35
C ARG A 525 -21.78 30.27 7.03
N GLU A 526 -20.66 29.60 7.05
CA GLU A 526 -20.20 28.73 5.98
C GLU A 526 -19.82 27.37 6.51
N ILE A 527 -20.21 26.30 5.85
CA ILE A 527 -19.70 24.95 6.13
C ILE A 527 -18.80 24.56 4.97
N TRP A 528 -17.53 24.31 5.29
CA TRP A 528 -16.52 23.76 4.38
C TRP A 528 -16.36 22.29 4.62
N VAL A 529 -16.43 21.48 3.55
CA VAL A 529 -16.19 20.03 3.59
C VAL A 529 -15.02 19.70 2.70
N TRP A 530 -14.07 18.95 3.25
CA TRP A 530 -12.89 18.51 2.53
C TRP A 530 -12.69 16.99 2.70
N SER A 531 -12.37 16.32 1.57
CA SER A 531 -11.86 14.96 1.53
C SER A 531 -11.03 14.76 0.27
N PRO A 532 -10.30 13.62 0.10
CA PRO A 532 -9.70 13.26 -1.18
C PRO A 532 -10.71 13.08 -2.32
N LEU A 533 -11.97 12.77 -1.98
CA LEU A 533 -13.05 12.52 -2.96
C LEU A 533 -13.78 13.79 -3.38
N VAL A 534 -13.95 14.74 -2.47
CA VAL A 534 -14.78 15.92 -2.69
C VAL A 534 -14.31 17.11 -1.88
N GLU A 535 -14.43 18.28 -2.47
CA GLU A 535 -14.42 19.57 -1.78
C GLU A 535 -15.77 20.23 -1.94
N GLY A 536 -16.29 20.87 -0.88
CA GLY A 536 -17.58 21.52 -0.94
C GLY A 536 -17.72 22.69 0.04
N ALA A 537 -18.49 23.68 -0.37
CA ALA A 537 -18.83 24.84 0.45
C ALA A 537 -20.34 25.06 0.48
N HIS A 538 -20.90 25.33 1.65
CA HIS A 538 -22.29 25.69 1.84
C HIS A 538 -22.36 27.05 2.55
N LEU A 539 -22.89 28.07 1.87
CA LEU A 539 -22.96 29.46 2.34
C LEU A 539 -24.39 29.78 2.77
N ARG A 540 -24.55 30.31 4.00
CA ARG A 540 -25.83 30.75 4.55
C ARG A 540 -25.77 32.21 4.96
N PHE A 541 -26.83 32.98 4.66
CA PHE A 541 -26.92 34.40 5.01
C PHE A 541 -27.80 34.69 6.24
N GLY A 542 -28.30 33.68 6.89
CA GLY A 542 -29.04 33.76 8.17
C GLY A 542 -29.19 32.38 8.83
N PRO A 543 -29.70 32.36 10.09
CA PRO A 543 -29.93 31.11 10.83
C PRO A 543 -30.91 30.18 10.11
N VAL A 544 -31.99 30.74 9.58
CA VAL A 544 -32.99 30.05 8.78
C VAL A 544 -32.79 30.45 7.32
N ALA A 545 -32.13 29.61 6.57
CA ALA A 545 -31.73 29.87 5.18
C ALA A 545 -32.07 28.67 4.29
N ARG A 546 -32.44 28.93 3.03
CA ARG A 546 -32.89 27.92 2.08
C ARG A 546 -32.24 28.14 0.71
N GLY A 547 -31.81 27.06 0.09
CA GLY A 547 -31.24 27.06 -1.25
C GLY A 547 -30.73 25.72 -1.70
N GLY A 548 -30.22 25.64 -2.93
CA GLY A 548 -29.80 24.40 -3.57
C GLY A 548 -28.31 24.13 -3.48
N LEU A 549 -27.97 22.89 -3.74
CA LEU A 549 -26.60 22.42 -3.91
C LEU A 549 -26.30 22.17 -5.37
N ARG A 550 -25.08 22.52 -5.78
CA ARG A 550 -24.61 22.41 -7.16
C ARG A 550 -23.43 21.46 -7.27
N TRP A 551 -23.47 20.55 -8.23
CA TRP A 551 -22.28 19.89 -8.74
C TRP A 551 -21.53 20.87 -9.64
N SER A 552 -20.36 21.34 -9.21
CA SER A 552 -19.50 22.26 -9.97
C SER A 552 -18.43 21.50 -10.73
N ASP A 553 -18.08 22.03 -11.90
CA ASP A 553 -16.92 21.63 -12.72
C ASP A 553 -15.73 22.59 -12.54
N ARG A 554 -15.87 23.60 -11.69
CA ARG A 554 -14.89 24.66 -11.43
C ARG A 554 -14.04 24.32 -10.20
N ARG A 555 -12.94 23.63 -10.42
CA ARG A 555 -12.06 23.17 -9.35
C ARG A 555 -11.55 24.30 -8.44
N ASP A 556 -11.09 25.38 -9.05
CA ASP A 556 -10.26 26.36 -8.37
C ASP A 556 -11.09 27.49 -7.75
N ASP A 557 -12.36 27.69 -8.17
CA ASP A 557 -13.16 28.83 -7.75
C ASP A 557 -14.67 28.53 -7.61
N PHE A 558 -15.06 27.27 -7.33
CA PHE A 558 -16.47 26.90 -7.14
C PHE A 558 -17.12 27.64 -5.97
N ARG A 559 -16.36 28.00 -4.93
CA ARG A 559 -16.87 28.84 -3.83
C ARG A 559 -17.24 30.24 -4.31
N THR A 560 -16.44 30.85 -5.17
CA THR A 560 -16.74 32.13 -5.79
C THR A 560 -17.97 32.05 -6.70
N GLU A 561 -18.11 30.95 -7.45
CA GLU A 561 -19.32 30.66 -8.21
C GLU A 561 -20.55 30.66 -7.29
N VAL A 562 -20.51 29.92 -6.19
CA VAL A 562 -21.62 29.85 -5.23
C VAL A 562 -21.91 31.22 -4.58
N LEU A 563 -20.88 31.98 -4.24
CA LEU A 563 -21.04 33.31 -3.67
C LEU A 563 -21.76 34.23 -4.66
N GLY A 564 -21.43 34.19 -5.93
CA GLY A 564 -22.15 34.91 -6.98
C GLY A 564 -23.63 34.53 -7.06
N LEU A 565 -23.92 33.23 -6.99
CA LEU A 565 -25.30 32.70 -7.03
C LEU A 565 -26.13 33.15 -5.83
N VAL A 566 -25.59 33.07 -4.63
CA VAL A 566 -26.33 33.48 -3.42
C VAL A 566 -26.46 34.99 -3.34
N LYS A 567 -25.49 35.75 -3.85
CA LYS A 567 -25.60 37.22 -4.02
C LYS A 567 -26.80 37.60 -4.91
N ALA A 568 -26.93 36.91 -6.05
CA ALA A 568 -28.08 37.11 -6.94
C ALA A 568 -29.40 36.74 -6.26
N GLN A 569 -29.42 35.70 -5.42
CA GLN A 569 -30.61 35.27 -4.70
C GLN A 569 -31.08 36.31 -3.66
N GLN A 570 -30.18 37.09 -3.06
CA GLN A 570 -30.54 38.14 -2.09
C GLN A 570 -31.31 39.31 -2.70
N VAL A 571 -31.06 39.61 -3.98
CA VAL A 571 -31.69 40.75 -4.68
C VAL A 571 -32.83 40.36 -5.61
N LYS A 572 -32.89 39.06 -5.98
CA LYS A 572 -33.84 38.54 -6.97
C LYS A 572 -35.27 38.48 -6.49
N ASN A 573 -35.47 38.17 -5.22
CA ASN A 573 -36.78 38.09 -4.56
C ASN A 573 -36.73 38.95 -3.30
N ALA A 574 -37.16 40.20 -3.42
CA ALA A 574 -36.99 41.24 -2.40
C ALA A 574 -37.47 40.93 -0.98
N VAL A 575 -38.32 39.93 -0.82
CA VAL A 575 -38.79 39.44 0.48
C VAL A 575 -38.87 37.90 0.46
N ILE A 576 -37.76 37.26 0.67
CA ILE A 576 -37.74 35.80 0.94
C ILE A 576 -37.51 35.60 2.44
N VAL A 577 -38.39 34.85 3.05
CA VAL A 577 -38.21 34.26 4.36
C VAL A 577 -38.41 32.76 4.20
N PRO A 578 -37.42 31.93 4.53
CA PRO A 578 -36.07 32.23 5.03
C PRO A 578 -35.16 32.89 4.01
N VAL A 579 -34.07 33.51 4.47
CA VAL A 579 -33.02 34.08 3.62
C VAL A 579 -32.33 33.00 2.76
N GLY A 580 -31.56 33.44 1.76
CA GLY A 580 -30.88 32.56 0.83
C GLY A 580 -29.72 31.76 1.42
N SER A 581 -29.56 30.57 0.90
CA SER A 581 -28.35 29.75 1.00
C SER A 581 -28.01 29.12 -0.33
N LYS A 582 -26.75 28.81 -0.54
CA LYS A 582 -26.28 28.03 -1.70
C LYS A 582 -25.04 27.23 -1.32
N GLY A 583 -24.95 26.03 -1.87
CA GLY A 583 -23.75 25.22 -1.76
C GLY A 583 -23.32 24.68 -3.11
N ALA A 584 -22.04 24.37 -3.20
CA ALA A 584 -21.51 23.58 -4.30
C ALA A 584 -20.48 22.58 -3.78
N PHE A 585 -20.33 21.52 -4.55
CA PHE A 585 -19.29 20.53 -4.36
C PHE A 585 -18.59 20.22 -5.67
N PHE A 586 -17.30 19.94 -5.59
CA PHE A 586 -16.44 19.55 -6.69
C PHE A 586 -15.95 18.10 -6.44
N PRO A 587 -16.39 17.10 -7.23
CA PRO A 587 -15.86 15.75 -7.17
C PRO A 587 -14.42 15.72 -7.70
N LYS A 588 -13.47 15.23 -6.90
CA LYS A 588 -12.03 15.25 -7.23
C LYS A 588 -11.55 14.02 -7.98
N GLN A 589 -12.25 12.89 -7.81
CA GLN A 589 -11.87 11.59 -8.36
C GLN A 589 -12.91 11.06 -9.36
N LEU A 590 -13.21 11.85 -10.38
CA LEU A 590 -14.04 11.38 -11.49
C LEU A 590 -13.20 10.51 -12.44
N PRO A 591 -13.74 9.37 -12.95
CA PRO A 591 -13.05 8.54 -13.93
C PRO A 591 -12.77 9.33 -15.21
N LYS A 592 -11.49 9.46 -15.59
CA LYS A 592 -11.07 10.23 -16.77
C LYS A 592 -11.61 9.67 -18.08
N ASN A 593 -11.69 8.36 -18.20
CA ASN A 593 -12.16 7.61 -19.37
C ASN A 593 -13.41 6.78 -19.04
N GLY A 594 -14.09 7.08 -17.94
CA GLY A 594 -15.27 6.36 -17.50
C GLY A 594 -16.48 6.63 -18.38
N ASN A 595 -17.36 5.66 -18.46
CA ASN A 595 -18.68 5.86 -19.05
C ASN A 595 -19.55 6.79 -18.18
N ARG A 596 -20.70 7.20 -18.69
CA ARG A 596 -21.58 8.14 -18.01
C ARG A 596 -22.07 7.63 -16.63
N ASP A 597 -22.31 6.34 -16.49
CA ASP A 597 -22.82 5.75 -15.26
C ASP A 597 -21.73 5.68 -14.19
N GLU A 598 -20.48 5.40 -14.56
CA GLU A 598 -19.32 5.47 -13.67
C GLU A 598 -19.08 6.89 -13.13
N VAL A 599 -19.14 7.88 -14.02
CA VAL A 599 -19.01 9.31 -13.64
C VAL A 599 -20.18 9.70 -12.72
N GLN A 600 -21.39 9.25 -13.01
CA GLN A 600 -22.57 9.52 -12.19
C GLN A 600 -22.43 8.88 -10.80
N THR A 601 -21.95 7.64 -10.72
CA THR A 601 -21.73 6.90 -9.46
C THR A 601 -20.69 7.62 -8.59
N ALA A 602 -19.55 8.01 -9.16
CA ALA A 602 -18.53 8.79 -8.45
C ALA A 602 -19.07 10.16 -7.98
N GLY A 603 -19.87 10.82 -8.82
CA GLY A 603 -20.54 12.07 -8.47
C GLY A 603 -21.54 11.94 -7.32
N ILE A 604 -22.31 10.84 -7.29
CA ILE A 604 -23.24 10.55 -6.19
C ILE A 604 -22.50 10.28 -4.88
N LEU A 605 -21.38 9.56 -4.94
CA LEU A 605 -20.54 9.32 -3.75
C LEU A 605 -20.01 10.65 -3.17
N ALA A 606 -19.47 11.51 -4.04
CA ALA A 606 -19.02 12.84 -3.66
C ALA A 606 -20.15 13.70 -3.06
N TYR A 607 -21.35 13.64 -3.66
CA TYR A 607 -22.52 14.33 -3.16
C TYR A 607 -22.95 13.87 -1.76
N LYS A 608 -23.04 12.54 -1.55
CA LYS A 608 -23.34 11.97 -0.24
C LYS A 608 -22.31 12.38 0.81
N THR A 609 -21.02 12.30 0.48
CA THR A 609 -19.93 12.71 1.39
C THR A 609 -20.06 14.18 1.79
N PHE A 610 -20.40 15.06 0.84
CA PHE A 610 -20.66 16.46 1.14
C PHE A 610 -21.86 16.63 2.09
N LEU A 611 -22.96 15.94 1.85
CA LEU A 611 -24.16 15.98 2.71
C LEU A 611 -23.87 15.47 4.13
N TYR A 612 -23.12 14.38 4.25
CA TYR A 612 -22.68 13.89 5.56
C TYR A 612 -21.91 14.96 6.31
N GLY A 613 -20.97 15.64 5.65
CA GLY A 613 -20.21 16.75 6.27
C GLY A 613 -21.08 17.93 6.71
N LEU A 614 -22.19 18.20 6.05
CA LEU A 614 -23.14 19.24 6.46
C LEU A 614 -23.95 18.80 7.69
N LEU A 615 -24.47 17.59 7.67
CA LEU A 615 -25.32 17.06 8.75
C LEU A 615 -24.54 16.74 10.03
N ASP A 616 -23.27 16.35 9.91
CA ASP A 616 -22.38 16.13 11.07
C ASP A 616 -22.26 17.36 11.97
N LEU A 617 -22.47 18.56 11.44
CA LEU A 617 -22.34 19.83 12.18
C LEU A 617 -23.68 20.49 12.50
N THR A 618 -24.79 19.85 12.11
CA THR A 618 -26.15 20.40 12.29
C THR A 618 -26.80 19.77 13.52
N ASP A 619 -27.41 20.59 14.39
CA ASP A 619 -28.19 20.07 15.50
C ASP A 619 -29.47 19.40 14.98
N ASN A 620 -30.07 18.53 15.78
CA ASN A 620 -31.35 17.93 15.48
C ASN A 620 -32.42 18.41 16.47
N ILE A 621 -33.67 18.17 16.15
CA ILE A 621 -34.79 18.42 17.05
C ILE A 621 -35.43 17.07 17.41
N GLY A 622 -35.48 16.76 18.69
CA GLY A 622 -36.10 15.54 19.22
C GLY A 622 -37.62 15.63 19.26
N ALA A 623 -38.27 14.51 19.56
CA ALA A 623 -39.73 14.35 19.53
C ALA A 623 -40.49 15.31 20.51
N LYS A 624 -39.80 15.79 21.53
CA LYS A 624 -40.38 16.75 22.51
C LYS A 624 -39.96 18.20 22.21
N GLY A 625 -39.32 18.46 21.09
CA GLY A 625 -38.80 19.79 20.73
C GLY A 625 -37.45 20.15 21.37
N GLU A 626 -36.77 19.21 22.02
CA GLU A 626 -35.43 19.41 22.57
C GLU A 626 -34.39 19.45 21.47
N ILE A 627 -33.37 20.28 21.67
CA ILE A 627 -32.23 20.33 20.74
C ILE A 627 -31.24 19.20 21.04
N ILE A 628 -30.95 18.39 20.02
CA ILE A 628 -29.98 17.29 20.08
C ILE A 628 -28.70 17.74 19.34
N ALA A 629 -27.65 17.98 20.12
CA ALA A 629 -26.36 18.33 19.56
C ALA A 629 -25.69 17.11 18.85
N PRO A 630 -24.90 17.33 17.80
CA PRO A 630 -24.13 16.25 17.18
C PRO A 630 -23.07 15.71 18.15
N ASN A 631 -22.87 14.40 18.13
CA ASN A 631 -21.93 13.71 19.02
C ASN A 631 -20.48 14.16 18.75
N SER A 632 -19.66 14.25 19.80
CA SER A 632 -18.22 14.60 19.74
C SER A 632 -17.94 15.90 18.97
N VAL A 633 -18.85 16.85 19.00
CA VAL A 633 -18.71 18.19 18.40
C VAL A 633 -18.77 19.27 19.49
N ILE A 634 -17.65 19.97 19.68
CA ILE A 634 -17.64 21.18 20.51
C ILE A 634 -18.26 22.33 19.72
N ARG A 635 -19.21 23.05 20.33
CA ARG A 635 -19.97 24.15 19.73
C ARG A 635 -19.57 25.48 20.34
N TYR A 636 -19.12 26.42 19.49
CA TYR A 636 -18.86 27.83 19.84
C TYR A 636 -19.92 28.79 19.28
N ASP A 637 -21.04 28.25 18.76
CA ASP A 637 -22.22 28.98 18.33
C ASP A 637 -23.47 28.49 19.07
N ASN A 638 -24.59 29.16 18.81
CA ASN A 638 -25.90 28.79 19.33
C ASN A 638 -26.44 27.55 18.57
N ASP A 639 -27.57 27.05 19.10
CA ASP A 639 -28.30 25.95 18.45
C ASP A 639 -28.64 26.30 17.01
N ASP A 640 -28.40 25.33 16.10
CA ASP A 640 -28.57 25.50 14.67
C ASP A 640 -29.10 24.22 14.02
N PRO A 641 -30.40 23.90 14.21
CA PRO A 641 -31.00 22.67 13.69
C PRO A 641 -31.54 22.84 12.26
N TYR A 642 -31.51 24.04 11.68
CA TYR A 642 -32.13 24.30 10.39
C TYR A 642 -31.10 24.18 9.24
N LEU A 643 -31.25 23.12 8.44
CA LEU A 643 -30.50 22.91 7.22
C LEU A 643 -31.44 22.39 6.13
N VAL A 644 -31.60 23.16 5.05
CA VAL A 644 -32.39 22.77 3.89
C VAL A 644 -31.52 22.86 2.64
N VAL A 645 -31.49 21.78 1.90
CA VAL A 645 -30.75 21.65 0.65
C VAL A 645 -31.75 21.22 -0.46
N ALA A 646 -31.53 21.67 -1.67
CA ALA A 646 -32.30 21.22 -2.82
C ALA A 646 -31.33 20.87 -3.95
N ALA A 647 -31.70 19.94 -4.82
CA ALA A 647 -30.89 19.69 -6.00
C ALA A 647 -30.97 20.89 -6.95
N ASP A 648 -29.83 21.42 -7.37
CA ASP A 648 -29.77 22.63 -8.20
C ASP A 648 -30.35 22.42 -9.63
N LYS A 649 -30.43 21.17 -10.09
CA LYS A 649 -30.87 20.84 -11.46
C LYS A 649 -32.20 20.09 -11.55
N GLY A 650 -33.07 20.22 -10.58
CA GLY A 650 -34.46 19.68 -10.67
C GLY A 650 -34.55 18.19 -11.01
N THR A 651 -33.54 17.39 -10.70
CA THR A 651 -33.62 15.94 -10.82
C THR A 651 -34.11 15.39 -9.51
N ALA A 652 -35.29 14.77 -9.49
CA ALA A 652 -35.86 14.09 -8.33
C ALA A 652 -34.84 13.15 -7.66
N THR A 653 -33.99 12.50 -8.43
CA THR A 653 -32.96 11.55 -7.96
C THR A 653 -32.01 12.16 -6.94
N PHE A 654 -31.47 13.36 -7.15
CA PHE A 654 -30.53 13.97 -6.20
C PHE A 654 -31.24 14.44 -4.91
N SER A 655 -32.48 14.89 -5.00
CA SER A 655 -33.28 15.21 -3.82
C SER A 655 -33.63 13.95 -3.03
N ASP A 656 -33.97 12.85 -3.68
CA ASP A 656 -34.22 11.57 -3.02
C ASP A 656 -32.95 11.03 -2.32
N ILE A 657 -31.78 11.17 -2.95
CA ILE A 657 -30.49 10.82 -2.33
C ILE A 657 -30.26 11.66 -1.07
N ALA A 658 -30.48 12.98 -1.15
CA ALA A 658 -30.32 13.87 0.00
C ALA A 658 -31.27 13.54 1.13
N ASN A 659 -32.53 13.30 0.84
CA ASN A 659 -33.52 12.88 1.84
C ASN A 659 -33.18 11.50 2.44
N GLY A 660 -32.63 10.58 1.64
CA GLY A 660 -32.13 9.31 2.15
C GLY A 660 -30.96 9.47 3.13
N VAL A 661 -30.06 10.41 2.87
CA VAL A 661 -28.97 10.75 3.81
C VAL A 661 -29.55 11.40 5.07
N SER A 662 -30.48 12.35 4.93
CA SER A 662 -31.20 12.99 6.06
C SER A 662 -31.88 11.95 6.96
N ALA A 663 -32.52 10.95 6.37
CA ALA A 663 -33.18 9.86 7.09
C ALA A 663 -32.20 9.01 7.92
N GLN A 664 -30.98 8.76 7.41
CA GLN A 664 -29.93 8.05 8.16
C GLN A 664 -29.53 8.79 9.44
N TYR A 665 -29.57 10.12 9.42
CA TYR A 665 -29.34 10.96 10.61
C TYR A 665 -30.58 11.13 11.50
N GLY A 666 -31.72 10.63 11.08
CA GLY A 666 -33.00 10.91 11.78
C GLY A 666 -33.28 12.41 11.86
N HIS A 667 -32.85 13.17 10.82
CA HIS A 667 -32.96 14.63 10.86
C HIS A 667 -34.45 15.07 10.85
N TRP A 668 -34.78 16.00 11.71
CA TRP A 668 -36.17 16.40 12.01
C TRP A 668 -36.96 16.91 10.81
N LEU A 669 -36.28 17.48 9.81
CA LEU A 669 -36.94 17.97 8.60
C LEU A 669 -37.44 16.85 7.66
N GLY A 670 -36.97 15.61 7.85
CA GLY A 670 -37.39 14.48 7.02
C GLY A 670 -37.20 14.77 5.52
N ASP A 671 -38.24 14.57 4.72
CA ASP A 671 -38.26 14.82 3.27
C ASP A 671 -38.32 16.30 2.87
N ALA A 672 -38.53 17.20 3.83
CA ALA A 672 -38.41 18.64 3.62
C ALA A 672 -36.94 19.12 3.62
N PHE A 673 -35.99 18.27 4.01
CA PHE A 673 -34.56 18.55 3.92
C PHE A 673 -34.12 18.88 2.48
N ALA A 674 -34.59 18.11 1.50
CA ALA A 674 -34.37 18.39 0.09
C ALA A 674 -35.70 18.38 -0.69
N SER A 675 -36.13 19.54 -1.13
CA SER A 675 -37.36 19.68 -1.90
C SER A 675 -37.21 19.14 -3.33
N GLY A 676 -38.31 18.72 -3.94
CA GLY A 676 -38.34 18.26 -5.34
C GLY A 676 -38.01 16.79 -5.54
N GLY A 677 -38.02 15.97 -4.47
CA GLY A 677 -37.90 14.53 -4.56
C GLY A 677 -39.17 13.84 -5.04
N SER A 678 -39.13 12.50 -5.18
CA SER A 678 -40.24 11.68 -5.69
C SER A 678 -41.48 11.73 -4.81
N VAL A 679 -41.34 12.01 -3.53
CA VAL A 679 -42.46 12.17 -2.55
C VAL A 679 -43.09 13.56 -2.64
N GLY A 680 -42.37 14.54 -3.17
CA GLY A 680 -42.82 15.90 -3.39
C GLY A 680 -43.49 16.08 -4.74
N TYR A 681 -43.32 17.26 -5.36
CA TYR A 681 -43.82 17.54 -6.69
C TYR A 681 -42.65 17.61 -7.71
N ASP A 682 -42.90 17.08 -8.90
CA ASP A 682 -41.96 17.19 -10.01
C ASP A 682 -42.09 18.56 -10.69
N HIS A 683 -41.04 19.38 -10.54
CA HIS A 683 -41.02 20.72 -11.13
C HIS A 683 -41.28 20.75 -12.63
N LYS A 684 -40.72 19.80 -13.39
CA LYS A 684 -40.89 19.70 -14.83
C LYS A 684 -42.31 19.31 -15.23
N LYS A 685 -42.92 18.35 -14.54
CA LYS A 685 -44.30 17.92 -14.82
C LYS A 685 -45.32 18.99 -14.46
N MET A 686 -45.15 19.68 -13.34
CA MET A 686 -46.03 20.75 -12.89
C MET A 686 -45.80 22.05 -13.62
N ALA A 687 -44.60 22.28 -14.12
CA ALA A 687 -44.21 23.47 -14.89
C ALA A 687 -44.46 24.81 -14.17
N ILE A 688 -44.48 24.86 -12.86
CA ILE A 688 -44.86 26.01 -12.06
C ILE A 688 -44.06 27.27 -12.45
N THR A 689 -42.72 27.16 -12.49
CA THR A 689 -41.85 28.25 -12.82
C THR A 689 -42.04 28.76 -14.24
N ALA A 690 -42.18 27.86 -15.20
CA ALA A 690 -42.40 28.19 -16.60
C ALA A 690 -43.75 28.91 -16.80
N ARG A 691 -44.81 28.41 -16.18
CA ARG A 691 -46.18 28.99 -16.24
C ARG A 691 -46.19 30.40 -15.62
N GLY A 692 -45.56 30.56 -14.44
CA GLY A 692 -45.46 31.88 -13.81
C GLY A 692 -44.67 32.88 -14.64
N ALA A 693 -43.52 32.48 -15.21
CA ALA A 693 -42.77 33.30 -16.15
C ALA A 693 -43.56 33.64 -17.39
N TRP A 694 -44.36 32.71 -17.88
CA TRP A 694 -45.20 32.91 -19.08
C TRP A 694 -46.31 33.92 -18.86
N GLU A 695 -46.90 34.03 -17.69
CA GLU A 695 -47.84 35.09 -17.37
C GLU A 695 -47.18 36.49 -17.43
N ALA A 696 -45.92 36.58 -16.98
CA ALA A 696 -45.17 37.81 -17.13
C ALA A 696 -44.87 38.14 -18.61
N VAL A 697 -44.52 37.15 -19.44
CA VAL A 697 -44.28 37.29 -20.86
C VAL A 697 -45.59 37.78 -21.53
N LYS A 698 -46.72 37.15 -21.31
CA LYS A 698 -47.99 37.58 -21.85
C LYS A 698 -48.33 39.02 -21.50
N ARG A 699 -48.06 39.42 -20.24
CA ARG A 699 -48.33 40.79 -19.77
C ARG A 699 -47.48 41.78 -20.55
N HIS A 700 -46.15 41.57 -20.61
CA HIS A 700 -45.25 42.50 -21.29
C HIS A 700 -45.57 42.65 -22.78
N PHE A 701 -45.84 41.54 -23.47
CA PHE A 701 -46.23 41.61 -24.90
C PHE A 701 -47.55 42.32 -25.12
N ARG A 702 -48.50 42.14 -24.19
CA ARG A 702 -49.79 42.82 -24.25
C ARG A 702 -49.61 44.36 -24.11
N GLU A 703 -48.67 44.80 -23.26
CA GLU A 703 -48.34 46.24 -23.12
C GLU A 703 -47.76 46.80 -24.40
N MET A 704 -47.19 45.94 -25.26
CA MET A 704 -46.67 46.31 -26.60
C MET A 704 -47.73 46.11 -27.71
N GLY A 705 -48.96 45.76 -27.38
CA GLY A 705 -50.00 45.49 -28.37
C GLY A 705 -49.88 44.14 -29.10
N HIS A 706 -49.10 43.19 -28.58
CA HIS A 706 -48.85 41.91 -29.22
C HIS A 706 -49.37 40.74 -28.36
N ASP A 707 -50.19 39.86 -28.98
CA ASP A 707 -50.72 38.67 -28.33
C ASP A 707 -49.90 37.46 -28.71
N THR A 708 -49.11 36.97 -27.77
CA THR A 708 -48.22 35.79 -27.90
C THR A 708 -48.96 34.47 -28.13
N GLN A 709 -50.27 34.40 -27.99
CA GLN A 709 -51.07 33.20 -28.24
C GLN A 709 -51.65 33.13 -29.65
N SER A 710 -51.80 34.26 -30.32
CA SER A 710 -52.38 34.33 -31.66
C SER A 710 -51.37 34.85 -32.71
N GLN A 711 -50.34 35.64 -32.35
CA GLN A 711 -49.39 36.24 -33.25
C GLN A 711 -47.98 35.63 -33.08
N GLU A 712 -47.28 35.41 -34.20
CA GLU A 712 -45.92 34.87 -34.20
C GLU A 712 -44.91 35.91 -33.69
N PHE A 713 -43.93 35.44 -32.94
CA PHE A 713 -42.84 36.26 -32.43
C PHE A 713 -41.53 35.45 -32.32
N ASN A 714 -40.39 36.11 -32.50
CA ASN A 714 -39.12 35.49 -32.49
C ASN A 714 -38.59 35.38 -31.04
N VAL A 715 -37.97 34.20 -30.77
CA VAL A 715 -37.40 33.91 -29.46
C VAL A 715 -35.95 33.44 -29.61
N ILE A 716 -35.10 33.92 -28.72
CA ILE A 716 -33.77 33.38 -28.49
C ILE A 716 -33.77 32.76 -27.09
N GLY A 717 -33.21 31.54 -26.95
CA GLY A 717 -33.26 30.82 -25.74
C GLY A 717 -31.89 30.48 -25.17
N VAL A 718 -31.81 30.43 -23.83
CA VAL A 718 -30.63 29.92 -23.11
C VAL A 718 -31.03 28.68 -22.36
N GLY A 719 -30.63 27.51 -22.83
CA GLY A 719 -30.98 26.18 -22.30
C GLY A 719 -31.31 25.18 -23.40
N ASP A 720 -31.92 24.06 -23.02
CA ASP A 720 -32.33 22.97 -23.90
C ASP A 720 -33.73 22.47 -23.56
N MET A 721 -34.32 21.67 -24.46
CA MET A 721 -35.65 21.12 -24.25
C MET A 721 -35.78 20.09 -23.13
N SER A 722 -34.67 19.54 -22.64
CA SER A 722 -34.67 18.62 -21.50
C SER A 722 -34.89 19.33 -20.16
N GLY A 723 -34.61 20.65 -20.10
CA GLY A 723 -34.74 21.47 -18.89
C GLY A 723 -36.19 21.77 -18.52
N ASP A 724 -36.45 22.01 -17.22
CA ASP A 724 -37.79 22.35 -16.71
C ASP A 724 -38.31 23.68 -17.29
N VAL A 725 -37.70 24.80 -16.97
CA VAL A 725 -38.24 26.13 -17.31
C VAL A 725 -38.20 26.38 -18.81
N PHE A 726 -37.08 26.04 -19.45
CA PHE A 726 -36.93 26.21 -20.89
C PHE A 726 -37.89 25.30 -21.68
N GLY A 727 -37.83 23.97 -21.40
CA GLY A 727 -38.63 22.98 -22.10
C GLY A 727 -40.13 23.25 -21.97
N ASN A 728 -40.62 23.47 -20.76
CA ASN A 728 -42.03 23.82 -20.53
C ASN A 728 -42.38 25.20 -21.17
N GLY A 729 -41.54 26.20 -20.98
CA GLY A 729 -41.75 27.55 -21.49
C GLY A 729 -41.90 27.60 -23.02
N MET A 730 -41.03 26.83 -23.73
CA MET A 730 -41.07 26.76 -25.21
C MET A 730 -42.30 26.01 -25.76
N LEU A 731 -43.09 25.39 -24.92
CA LEU A 731 -44.31 24.71 -25.30
C LEU A 731 -45.63 25.47 -24.91
N LEU A 732 -45.50 26.63 -24.23
CA LEU A 732 -46.64 27.42 -23.78
C LEU A 732 -47.31 28.24 -24.86
N SER A 733 -46.66 28.38 -26.05
CA SER A 733 -47.31 28.97 -27.26
C SER A 733 -46.84 28.24 -28.52
N LYS A 734 -47.77 27.99 -29.43
CA LYS A 734 -47.50 27.51 -30.79
C LYS A 734 -46.97 28.60 -31.74
N LYS A 735 -46.93 29.84 -31.28
CA LYS A 735 -46.54 31.03 -32.04
C LYS A 735 -45.08 31.40 -31.84
N ILE A 736 -44.37 30.64 -31.04
CA ILE A 736 -42.92 30.85 -30.83
C ILE A 736 -42.13 30.43 -32.07
N ARG A 737 -41.42 31.35 -32.64
CA ARG A 737 -40.39 31.13 -33.64
C ARG A 737 -39.03 31.11 -32.92
N LEU A 738 -38.51 29.93 -32.65
CA LEU A 738 -37.22 29.79 -31.94
C LEU A 738 -36.09 29.97 -32.95
N VAL A 739 -35.58 31.19 -33.03
CA VAL A 739 -34.53 31.58 -33.98
C VAL A 739 -33.14 31.08 -33.57
N ALA A 740 -32.83 31.09 -32.29
CA ALA A 740 -31.60 30.52 -31.79
C ALA A 740 -31.78 30.02 -30.36
N ALA A 741 -31.00 29.03 -30.00
CA ALA A 741 -30.84 28.61 -28.60
C ALA A 741 -29.43 28.04 -28.36
N PHE A 742 -28.95 28.14 -27.13
CA PHE A 742 -27.67 27.53 -26.78
C PHE A 742 -27.68 27.01 -25.34
N ASP A 743 -26.95 25.95 -25.15
CA ASP A 743 -26.70 25.35 -23.83
C ASP A 743 -25.20 25.24 -23.57
N HIS A 744 -24.79 24.36 -22.67
CA HIS A 744 -23.39 24.11 -22.33
C HIS A 744 -22.64 23.28 -23.38
N ARG A 745 -23.33 22.69 -24.35
CA ARG A 745 -22.78 21.78 -25.37
C ARG A 745 -22.87 22.37 -26.79
N ASP A 746 -24.01 22.93 -27.14
CA ASP A 746 -24.33 23.24 -28.51
C ASP A 746 -24.96 24.62 -28.67
N ILE A 747 -24.83 25.18 -29.86
CA ILE A 747 -25.53 26.38 -30.34
C ILE A 747 -26.44 25.95 -31.49
N PHE A 748 -27.73 26.09 -31.30
CA PHE A 748 -28.78 25.92 -32.32
C PHE A 748 -29.12 27.27 -32.95
N ILE A 749 -29.15 27.36 -34.28
CA ILE A 749 -29.54 28.53 -35.02
C ILE A 749 -30.45 28.11 -36.16
N ASP A 750 -31.66 28.68 -36.20
CA ASP A 750 -32.63 28.55 -37.28
C ASP A 750 -33.07 29.94 -37.71
N PRO A 751 -32.53 30.45 -38.79
CA PRO A 751 -32.72 31.87 -39.16
C PRO A 751 -34.19 32.23 -39.49
N ASN A 752 -34.96 31.28 -39.95
CA ASN A 752 -36.35 31.55 -40.33
C ASN A 752 -37.27 30.33 -40.01
N PRO A 753 -37.44 30.01 -38.71
CA PRO A 753 -38.18 28.83 -38.31
C PRO A 753 -39.66 28.92 -38.60
N ASP A 754 -40.25 27.88 -39.12
CA ASP A 754 -41.70 27.70 -39.14
C ASP A 754 -42.20 27.42 -37.72
N ALA A 755 -43.13 28.23 -37.21
CA ALA A 755 -43.53 28.20 -35.83
C ALA A 755 -44.22 26.85 -35.47
N GLU A 756 -45.04 26.29 -36.37
CA GLU A 756 -45.79 25.05 -36.13
C GLU A 756 -44.89 23.81 -36.23
N ILE A 757 -44.02 23.75 -37.25
CA ILE A 757 -43.06 22.65 -37.43
C ILE A 757 -42.07 22.66 -36.26
N SER A 758 -41.52 23.80 -35.92
CA SER A 758 -40.61 23.96 -34.80
C SER A 758 -41.27 23.61 -33.46
N PHE A 759 -42.55 23.91 -33.26
CA PHE A 759 -43.29 23.51 -32.06
C PHE A 759 -43.38 22.00 -31.93
N LYS A 760 -43.76 21.30 -33.01
CA LYS A 760 -43.88 19.81 -33.02
C LYS A 760 -42.51 19.15 -32.67
N GLU A 761 -41.44 19.68 -33.23
CA GLU A 761 -40.11 19.16 -32.97
C GLU A 761 -39.66 19.46 -31.54
N ARG A 762 -39.89 20.65 -31.00
CA ARG A 762 -39.63 20.97 -29.57
C ARG A 762 -40.44 20.06 -28.65
N GLN A 763 -41.68 19.77 -29.00
CA GLN A 763 -42.53 18.81 -28.22
C GLN A 763 -41.93 17.38 -28.23
N ARG A 764 -41.46 16.91 -29.40
CA ARG A 764 -40.77 15.63 -29.52
C ARG A 764 -39.53 15.60 -28.62
N MET A 765 -38.70 16.62 -28.70
CA MET A 765 -37.48 16.73 -27.88
C MET A 765 -37.78 16.82 -26.38
N PHE A 766 -38.83 17.53 -25.99
CA PHE A 766 -39.24 17.62 -24.58
C PHE A 766 -39.62 16.26 -23.98
N ASN A 767 -40.22 15.39 -24.79
CA ASN A 767 -40.62 14.04 -24.40
C ASN A 767 -39.44 13.02 -24.48
N LEU A 768 -38.35 13.38 -25.18
CA LEU A 768 -37.19 12.53 -25.30
C LEU A 768 -36.34 12.62 -24.01
N PRO A 769 -36.07 11.51 -23.35
CA PRO A 769 -35.26 11.55 -22.15
C PRO A 769 -33.88 12.16 -22.42
N ARG A 770 -33.54 13.21 -21.67
CA ARG A 770 -32.18 13.84 -21.71
C ARG A 770 -31.79 14.40 -23.08
N SER A 771 -32.78 14.89 -23.85
CA SER A 771 -32.49 15.51 -25.15
C SER A 771 -31.51 16.66 -25.13
N SER A 772 -30.80 16.84 -26.24
CA SER A 772 -29.90 17.97 -26.49
C SER A 772 -30.19 18.61 -27.84
N TRP A 773 -29.60 19.76 -28.15
CA TRP A 773 -29.78 20.36 -29.49
C TRP A 773 -29.25 19.45 -30.61
N ALA A 774 -28.29 18.57 -30.34
CA ALA A 774 -27.81 17.57 -31.30
C ALA A 774 -28.90 16.56 -31.76
N ASP A 775 -29.95 16.36 -30.95
CA ASP A 775 -31.07 15.47 -31.23
C ASP A 775 -32.18 16.15 -32.08
N TYR A 776 -32.08 17.48 -32.38
CA TYR A 776 -33.03 18.15 -33.23
C TYR A 776 -32.90 17.68 -34.68
N ASN A 777 -34.03 17.42 -35.33
CA ASN A 777 -34.00 17.01 -36.73
C ASN A 777 -33.52 18.14 -37.65
N LYS A 778 -32.31 17.96 -38.19
CA LYS A 778 -31.64 18.94 -39.02
C LYS A 778 -32.41 19.34 -40.30
N ASP A 779 -33.21 18.42 -40.83
CA ASP A 779 -34.02 18.67 -42.03
C ASP A 779 -35.16 19.67 -41.79
N LEU A 780 -35.49 19.96 -40.54
CA LEU A 780 -36.50 20.92 -40.15
C LEU A 780 -35.95 22.33 -39.91
N ILE A 781 -34.61 22.46 -39.96
CA ILE A 781 -33.94 23.76 -39.81
C ILE A 781 -34.02 24.51 -41.16
N SER A 782 -34.38 25.79 -41.12
CA SER A 782 -34.46 26.63 -42.32
C SER A 782 -33.07 26.80 -42.96
N LYS A 783 -33.10 27.18 -44.26
CA LYS A 783 -31.89 27.39 -45.06
C LYS A 783 -30.87 28.26 -44.33
N GLY A 784 -29.64 27.79 -44.32
CA GLY A 784 -28.50 28.49 -43.72
C GLY A 784 -28.36 28.33 -42.21
N GLY A 785 -29.32 27.70 -41.54
CA GLY A 785 -29.23 27.38 -40.11
C GLY A 785 -28.44 26.08 -39.80
N GLY A 786 -28.25 25.79 -38.53
CA GLY A 786 -27.50 24.57 -38.10
C GLY A 786 -27.37 24.41 -36.60
N ILE A 787 -26.70 23.34 -36.22
CA ILE A 787 -26.36 23.01 -34.84
C ILE A 787 -24.84 22.90 -34.77
N PHE A 788 -24.23 23.65 -33.87
CA PHE A 788 -22.78 23.78 -33.76
C PHE A 788 -22.33 23.44 -32.35
N SER A 789 -21.34 22.55 -32.26
CA SER A 789 -20.75 22.23 -30.96
C SER A 789 -19.94 23.45 -30.44
N ARG A 790 -20.09 23.71 -29.14
CA ARG A 790 -19.32 24.73 -28.45
C ARG A 790 -17.83 24.38 -28.28
N SER A 791 -17.40 23.19 -28.67
CA SER A 791 -15.97 22.83 -28.75
C SER A 791 -15.27 23.33 -30.01
N LEU A 792 -16.02 23.81 -31.02
CA LEU A 792 -15.46 24.37 -32.25
C LEU A 792 -14.72 25.68 -31.96
N LYS A 793 -13.55 25.87 -32.56
CA LYS A 793 -12.79 27.12 -32.42
C LYS A 793 -13.46 28.28 -33.13
N SER A 794 -14.03 28.02 -34.30
CA SER A 794 -14.84 28.99 -35.06
C SER A 794 -16.03 28.26 -35.70
N ILE A 795 -17.08 28.99 -35.98
CA ILE A 795 -18.32 28.55 -36.62
C ILE A 795 -18.49 29.36 -37.90
N PRO A 796 -18.63 28.71 -39.07
CA PRO A 796 -18.90 29.41 -40.34
C PRO A 796 -20.30 29.99 -40.31
N LEU A 797 -20.44 31.25 -40.75
CA LEU A 797 -21.71 31.97 -40.77
C LEU A 797 -22.28 32.05 -42.18
N SER A 798 -23.46 31.51 -42.40
CA SER A 798 -24.25 31.68 -43.62
C SER A 798 -24.76 33.10 -43.73
N ALA A 799 -25.19 33.51 -44.92
CA ALA A 799 -25.78 34.83 -45.14
C ALA A 799 -27.04 35.05 -44.29
N GLU A 800 -27.83 33.97 -44.14
CA GLU A 800 -29.05 33.96 -43.32
C GLU A 800 -28.72 34.09 -41.83
N MET A 801 -27.67 33.39 -41.34
CA MET A 801 -27.20 33.51 -39.95
C MET A 801 -26.67 34.91 -39.66
N LYS A 802 -25.87 35.51 -40.56
CA LYS A 802 -25.36 36.89 -40.43
C LYS A 802 -26.48 37.88 -40.21
N SER A 803 -27.55 37.76 -41.01
CA SER A 803 -28.73 38.60 -40.90
C SER A 803 -29.42 38.53 -39.54
N VAL A 804 -29.45 37.34 -38.95
CA VAL A 804 -30.10 37.10 -37.64
C VAL A 804 -29.21 37.53 -36.49
N ILE A 805 -27.92 37.16 -36.55
CA ILE A 805 -26.98 37.35 -35.43
C ILE A 805 -26.43 38.81 -35.43
N GLY A 806 -26.39 39.45 -36.59
CA GLY A 806 -25.83 40.78 -36.73
C GLY A 806 -24.30 40.82 -36.73
N ILE A 807 -23.68 39.77 -37.27
CA ILE A 807 -22.22 39.68 -37.45
C ILE A 807 -21.92 39.56 -38.94
N ASP A 808 -21.12 40.48 -39.49
CA ASP A 808 -20.79 40.50 -40.93
C ASP A 808 -19.63 39.57 -41.32
N ALA A 809 -18.90 39.05 -40.36
CA ALA A 809 -17.78 38.12 -40.58
C ALA A 809 -18.25 36.81 -41.22
N ASN A 810 -17.37 36.13 -41.97
CA ASN A 810 -17.68 34.81 -42.56
C ASN A 810 -17.63 33.67 -41.55
N GLU A 811 -16.97 33.88 -40.43
CA GLU A 811 -16.91 32.96 -39.29
C GLU A 811 -16.82 33.78 -37.99
N ALA A 812 -17.25 33.19 -36.90
CA ALA A 812 -17.14 33.79 -35.58
C ALA A 812 -16.91 32.70 -34.51
N THR A 813 -16.30 33.08 -33.41
CA THR A 813 -16.15 32.21 -32.26
C THR A 813 -17.50 31.99 -31.59
N GLN A 814 -17.63 30.83 -30.88
CA GLN A 814 -18.83 30.57 -30.10
C GLN A 814 -19.19 31.72 -29.14
N THR A 815 -18.19 32.32 -28.50
CA THR A 815 -18.39 33.41 -27.54
C THR A 815 -18.95 34.68 -28.25
N GLU A 816 -18.43 35.02 -29.40
CA GLU A 816 -18.94 36.17 -30.20
C GLU A 816 -20.39 35.95 -30.64
N ILE A 817 -20.71 34.72 -31.10
CA ILE A 817 -22.08 34.36 -31.47
C ILE A 817 -23.03 34.48 -30.29
N MET A 818 -22.67 33.89 -29.15
CA MET A 818 -23.52 33.96 -27.97
C MET A 818 -23.66 35.38 -27.44
N HIS A 819 -22.59 36.16 -27.46
CA HIS A 819 -22.62 37.56 -27.09
C HIS A 819 -23.52 38.37 -28.04
N ALA A 820 -23.38 38.18 -29.33
CA ALA A 820 -24.21 38.88 -30.34
C ALA A 820 -25.70 38.49 -30.18
N LEU A 821 -26.01 37.20 -29.97
CA LEU A 821 -27.39 36.72 -29.70
C LEU A 821 -27.97 37.38 -28.44
N LEU A 822 -27.18 37.58 -27.39
CA LEU A 822 -27.66 38.13 -26.12
C LEU A 822 -27.76 39.67 -26.13
N PHE A 823 -26.84 40.40 -26.81
CA PHE A 823 -26.68 41.84 -26.65
C PHE A 823 -26.97 42.61 -27.91
N ASN A 824 -26.63 42.12 -29.12
CA ASN A 824 -26.83 42.85 -30.36
C ASN A 824 -28.26 42.71 -30.91
N VAL A 825 -28.95 41.63 -30.53
CA VAL A 825 -30.29 41.28 -31.06
C VAL A 825 -31.41 41.67 -30.10
N VAL A 826 -31.08 42.12 -28.88
CA VAL A 826 -32.03 42.42 -27.77
C VAL A 826 -33.14 43.38 -28.19
N TRP A 827 -32.91 44.29 -29.14
CA TRP A 827 -33.92 45.23 -29.61
C TRP A 827 -34.91 44.68 -30.65
N ARG A 828 -34.65 43.44 -31.14
CA ARG A 828 -35.48 42.77 -32.17
C ARG A 828 -36.21 41.52 -31.70
N TYR A 829 -35.78 40.93 -30.58
CA TYR A 829 -36.28 39.64 -30.14
C TYR A 829 -36.45 39.60 -28.62
N TRP A 830 -37.41 38.83 -28.12
CA TRP A 830 -37.61 38.61 -26.71
C TRP A 830 -36.80 37.40 -26.23
N HIS A 831 -36.16 37.51 -25.08
CA HIS A 831 -35.36 36.44 -24.48
C HIS A 831 -36.18 35.72 -23.42
N LEU A 832 -36.43 34.42 -23.59
CA LEU A 832 -36.88 33.55 -22.53
C LEU A 832 -35.65 32.95 -21.84
N TYR A 833 -35.19 33.62 -20.77
CA TYR A 833 -34.12 33.08 -19.95
C TYR A 833 -34.62 31.93 -19.12
N GLN A 834 -34.10 30.73 -19.35
CA GLN A 834 -33.96 29.81 -18.25
C GLN A 834 -32.83 30.31 -17.37
N ILE A 835 -33.16 30.99 -16.27
CA ILE A 835 -32.19 31.34 -15.25
C ILE A 835 -31.73 30.05 -14.60
N LYS A 836 -30.87 29.36 -15.32
CA LYS A 836 -29.88 28.45 -14.72
C LYS A 836 -28.63 29.30 -14.57
N ASN A 837 -28.28 29.57 -13.35
CA ASN A 837 -27.11 30.17 -12.84
C ASN A 837 -25.81 29.69 -13.52
N ARG A 838 -25.58 30.08 -14.78
CA ARG A 838 -24.31 29.95 -15.47
C ARG A 838 -24.11 31.20 -16.33
N ILE A 839 -23.69 32.24 -15.67
CA ILE A 839 -22.85 33.31 -16.22
C ILE A 839 -21.62 33.38 -15.34
#